data_19cda90ff44f314d8154924a51ed42ee
#
_entry.id   19cda90ff44f314d8154924a51ed42ee
#
_cell.length_a   1.000
_cell.length_b   1.000
_cell.length_c   1.000
_cell.angle_alpha   90.00
_cell.angle_beta   90.00
_cell.angle_gamma   90.00
#
_symmetry.space_group_name_H-M   'P 1'
#
loop_
_entity.id
_entity.type
_entity.pdbx_description
1 polymer ?
#
loop_
_entity_poly.entity_id
_entity_poly.type
_entity_poly.pdbx_seq_one_letter_code
_entity_poly.pdbx_strand_id
1 'polypeptide(L)'
;MKLSIVIVNYNVSCFLEQALNSVFKALKDVEGEVFVVDNHSADNSLEMLASRFPQVHVIANEENVGFARANNQAIRLATGEYVLLLNPDTLVEEDTFVKCIRFMDETPDAGGLGVKMVNGKGEFLPESKRGIPFPAVAFYKLFGLSKLFPKSRRFGTYHLTYLSNDEIHSVEVLSGAFMMLRRSVLDKVGLLDEDYFMYGEDIDLSYRILQGGYKNYYFPETRIIHYKGESTKTGSLNYVYVFYKAMQIFARKHFSQKNAKLFNFLIDCAIWFRAALAALKRIASKLLLPFLDFVAVYAGMLLLAFYWQNNVLAQRHSAYPAYYFYAVIPAYVLVWLVSVALCQGYRKPIKMQNVNKGIFAGTVAILLVYALLPETMRYSRAVVLFGAMWSVMVINLIRYVLRRLPLGARYFDHQGLRRVAVVGGPEEVERVLSMVRMMGENSEFTGAVLTSPADEPSQAHIGRVDQLPDLIRLYRLNEVIFCAKDVPSDQIIDWMGRLQEFQVEYRIAPEDSRSVIGSNSIFSTADFYTIPVQTIVQKQNLRSKRLLDVIVALLLLLFVWADIWFVKDKQGFIKNIFTVLSGKKSWVGCHAGSRNPAAARLKPGVLHPEDAFPECTFSDDMLELAETLYTRDYSIRLDMATIWKGFSRLGQMDN
;
A
#
# COMPACT_ATOMS: atom_id res chain seq x y z
N MET A 1 23.24 -1.91 33.14
CA MET A 1 22.15 -2.44 32.31
C MET A 1 22.62 -3.69 31.57
N LYS A 2 21.74 -4.70 31.43
CA LYS A 2 22.08 -5.91 30.68
C LYS A 2 21.80 -5.73 29.20
N LEU A 3 20.71 -5.04 28.84
CA LEU A 3 20.25 -4.85 27.47
C LEU A 3 19.88 -3.41 27.18
N SER A 4 20.38 -2.85 26.08
CA SER A 4 19.90 -1.58 25.50
C SER A 4 19.22 -1.86 24.18
N ILE A 5 17.95 -1.45 24.03
CA ILE A 5 17.15 -1.65 22.81
C ILE A 5 17.08 -0.32 22.07
N VAL A 6 17.41 -0.34 20.79
CA VAL A 6 17.40 0.82 19.90
C VAL A 6 16.39 0.61 18.80
N ILE A 7 15.42 1.51 18.69
CA ILE A 7 14.36 1.49 17.67
C ILE A 7 14.41 2.80 16.89
N VAL A 8 14.57 2.74 15.57
CA VAL A 8 14.50 3.92 14.71
C VAL A 8 13.10 4.00 14.09
N ASN A 9 12.40 5.10 14.38
CA ASN A 9 11.04 5.34 13.92
C ASN A 9 10.99 6.33 12.75
N TYR A 10 10.10 6.09 11.77
CA TYR A 10 9.78 7.03 10.70
C TYR A 10 8.38 6.80 10.16
N ASN A 11 7.40 7.61 10.58
CA ASN A 11 5.99 7.59 10.12
C ASN A 11 5.27 6.25 10.30
N VAL A 12 5.46 5.55 11.42
CA VAL A 12 4.82 4.25 11.72
C VAL A 12 4.35 4.15 13.18
N SER A 13 3.72 5.21 13.68
CA SER A 13 3.27 5.36 15.08
C SER A 13 2.54 4.12 15.62
N CYS A 14 1.56 3.55 14.88
CA CYS A 14 0.80 2.39 15.34
C CYS A 14 1.65 1.12 15.49
N PHE A 15 2.60 0.89 14.58
CA PHE A 15 3.53 -0.24 14.68
C PHE A 15 4.51 -0.04 15.82
N LEU A 16 5.06 1.18 15.97
CA LEU A 16 5.93 1.52 17.08
C LEU A 16 5.25 1.28 18.42
N GLU A 17 3.98 1.68 18.57
CA GLU A 17 3.18 1.43 19.77
C GLU A 17 3.08 -0.07 20.08
N GLN A 18 2.77 -0.89 19.07
CA GLN A 18 2.71 -2.35 19.21
C GLN A 18 4.07 -2.95 19.57
N ALA A 19 5.13 -2.52 18.91
CA ALA A 19 6.48 -2.98 19.17
C ALA A 19 6.89 -2.69 20.62
N LEU A 20 6.67 -1.46 21.10
CA LEU A 20 6.98 -1.05 22.47
C LEU A 20 6.19 -1.84 23.52
N ASN A 21 4.90 -2.08 23.29
CA ASN A 21 4.11 -2.92 24.19
C ASN A 21 4.70 -4.33 24.31
N SER A 22 5.12 -4.96 23.20
CA SER A 22 5.76 -6.28 23.24
C SER A 22 7.15 -6.24 23.88
N VAL A 23 7.93 -5.21 23.61
CA VAL A 23 9.26 -4.98 24.19
C VAL A 23 9.18 -4.86 25.70
N PHE A 24 8.25 -4.05 26.25
CA PHE A 24 8.13 -3.91 27.71
C PHE A 24 7.61 -5.18 28.39
N LYS A 25 6.76 -5.96 27.71
CA LYS A 25 6.37 -7.30 28.22
C LYS A 25 7.58 -8.24 28.29
N ALA A 26 8.44 -8.23 27.25
CA ALA A 26 9.64 -9.06 27.20
C ALA A 26 10.79 -8.55 28.11
N LEU A 27 10.78 -7.29 28.52
CA LEU A 27 11.76 -6.73 29.47
C LEU A 27 11.43 -6.99 30.95
N LYS A 28 10.26 -7.59 31.26
CA LYS A 28 9.80 -7.75 32.65
C LYS A 28 10.84 -8.38 33.58
N ASP A 29 11.59 -9.35 33.05
CA ASP A 29 12.60 -10.12 33.80
C ASP A 29 14.05 -9.79 33.38
N VAL A 30 14.25 -8.67 32.65
CA VAL A 30 15.55 -8.23 32.14
C VAL A 30 15.78 -6.77 32.48
N GLU A 31 16.93 -6.47 33.09
CA GLU A 31 17.37 -5.11 33.32
C GLU A 31 17.76 -4.45 32.00
N GLY A 32 16.89 -3.60 31.46
CA GLY A 32 17.08 -2.97 30.16
C GLY A 32 16.61 -1.55 30.04
N GLU A 33 17.08 -0.86 29.03
CA GLU A 33 16.71 0.50 28.64
C GLU A 33 16.26 0.51 27.18
N VAL A 34 15.36 1.42 26.83
CA VAL A 34 14.79 1.52 25.47
C VAL A 34 15.01 2.92 24.93
N PHE A 35 15.64 3.01 23.78
CA PHE A 35 15.83 4.22 22.99
C PHE A 35 14.94 4.19 21.75
N VAL A 36 14.22 5.28 21.52
CA VAL A 36 13.52 5.50 20.24
C VAL A 36 14.10 6.73 19.57
N VAL A 37 14.66 6.54 18.38
CA VAL A 37 15.13 7.65 17.55
C VAL A 37 14.06 7.94 16.51
N ASP A 38 13.35 9.05 16.69
CA ASP A 38 12.37 9.54 15.72
C ASP A 38 13.10 10.31 14.61
N ASN A 39 13.03 9.78 13.41
CA ASN A 39 13.80 10.27 12.28
C ASN A 39 13.00 11.30 11.45
N HIS A 40 12.42 12.32 12.13
CA HIS A 40 11.57 13.36 11.56
C HIS A 40 10.22 12.83 11.05
N SER A 41 9.48 12.16 11.93
CA SER A 41 8.13 11.68 11.61
C SER A 41 7.13 12.85 11.51
N ALA A 42 6.20 12.73 10.58
CA ALA A 42 5.11 13.68 10.37
C ALA A 42 3.77 13.17 10.95
N ASP A 43 3.77 11.99 11.56
CA ASP A 43 2.63 11.40 12.24
C ASP A 43 2.65 11.74 13.75
N ASN A 44 1.74 11.16 14.53
CA ASN A 44 1.63 11.39 15.98
C ASN A 44 2.63 10.57 16.83
N SER A 45 3.74 10.08 16.26
CA SER A 45 4.71 9.21 16.96
C SER A 45 5.26 9.86 18.23
N LEU A 46 5.69 11.11 18.17
CA LEU A 46 6.28 11.81 19.34
C LEU A 46 5.24 12.06 20.45
N GLU A 47 4.01 12.43 20.08
CA GLU A 47 2.91 12.62 21.03
C GLU A 47 2.52 11.30 21.72
N MET A 48 2.45 10.22 20.97
CA MET A 48 2.19 8.88 21.46
C MET A 48 3.28 8.42 22.44
N LEU A 49 4.57 8.62 22.09
CA LEU A 49 5.69 8.29 22.98
C LEU A 49 5.62 9.08 24.31
N ALA A 50 5.40 10.40 24.24
CA ALA A 50 5.33 11.24 25.43
C ALA A 50 4.17 10.85 26.36
N SER A 51 3.01 10.48 25.80
CA SER A 51 1.81 10.18 26.57
C SER A 51 1.77 8.75 27.12
N ARG A 52 2.24 7.75 26.35
CA ARG A 52 2.08 6.32 26.67
C ARG A 52 3.35 5.63 27.15
N PHE A 53 4.53 6.14 26.76
CA PHE A 53 5.82 5.52 27.04
C PHE A 53 6.84 6.51 27.60
N PRO A 54 6.53 7.21 28.73
CA PRO A 54 7.40 8.24 29.30
C PRO A 54 8.76 7.68 29.77
N GLN A 55 8.90 6.38 29.94
CA GLN A 55 10.13 5.68 30.33
C GLN A 55 11.10 5.45 29.16
N VAL A 56 10.70 5.73 27.92
CA VAL A 56 11.54 5.59 26.73
C VAL A 56 12.45 6.80 26.56
N HIS A 57 13.73 6.57 26.28
CA HIS A 57 14.67 7.63 25.90
C HIS A 57 14.43 8.03 24.45
N VAL A 58 13.81 9.20 24.22
CA VAL A 58 13.46 9.67 22.88
C VAL A 58 14.54 10.62 22.34
N ILE A 59 15.01 10.35 21.12
CA ILE A 59 15.88 11.24 20.34
C ILE A 59 15.08 11.69 19.11
N ALA A 60 14.69 12.96 19.05
CA ALA A 60 13.94 13.52 17.93
C ALA A 60 14.88 14.27 16.98
N ASN A 61 14.99 13.80 15.73
CA ASN A 61 15.79 14.43 14.68
C ASN A 61 14.95 15.49 13.94
N GLU A 62 15.57 16.60 13.55
CA GLU A 62 14.95 17.65 12.74
C GLU A 62 14.83 17.27 11.24
N GLU A 63 15.61 16.27 10.79
CA GLU A 63 15.58 15.72 9.44
C GLU A 63 15.79 14.21 9.47
N ASN A 64 15.45 13.52 8.38
CA ASN A 64 15.73 12.09 8.24
C ASN A 64 17.21 11.86 7.94
N VAL A 65 17.98 11.52 8.97
CA VAL A 65 19.44 11.31 8.90
C VAL A 65 19.85 9.93 8.35
N GLY A 66 18.88 9.06 8.06
CA GLY A 66 19.10 7.67 7.64
C GLY A 66 19.21 6.69 8.81
N PHE A 67 19.13 5.39 8.48
CA PHE A 67 19.01 4.33 9.48
C PHE A 67 20.30 4.13 10.32
N ALA A 68 21.46 4.08 9.64
CA ALA A 68 22.75 3.85 10.32
C ALA A 68 23.09 4.97 11.31
N ARG A 69 22.97 6.24 10.89
CA ARG A 69 23.28 7.40 11.74
C ARG A 69 22.30 7.50 12.90
N ALA A 70 21.00 7.27 12.68
CA ALA A 70 19.99 7.30 13.72
C ALA A 70 20.26 6.23 14.79
N ASN A 71 20.55 4.98 14.39
CA ASN A 71 20.95 3.95 15.36
C ASN A 71 22.21 4.34 16.15
N ASN A 72 23.21 4.87 15.47
CA ASN A 72 24.47 5.25 16.12
C ASN A 72 24.28 6.34 17.19
N GLN A 73 23.33 7.27 17.02
CA GLN A 73 22.99 8.28 18.03
C GLN A 73 22.60 7.59 19.36
N ALA A 74 21.70 6.60 19.29
CA ALA A 74 21.26 5.88 20.48
C ALA A 74 22.33 4.91 21.01
N ILE A 75 23.06 4.19 20.14
CA ILE A 75 24.13 3.25 20.56
C ILE A 75 25.21 3.96 21.37
N ARG A 76 25.55 5.21 21.02
CA ARG A 76 26.56 5.99 21.78
C ARG A 76 26.09 6.35 23.20
N LEU A 77 24.79 6.42 23.45
CA LEU A 77 24.19 6.70 24.75
C LEU A 77 23.88 5.41 25.54
N ALA A 78 23.73 4.30 24.83
CA ALA A 78 23.40 3.00 25.39
C ALA A 78 24.48 2.50 26.39
N THR A 79 24.04 1.89 27.49
CA THR A 79 24.93 1.42 28.58
C THR A 79 24.92 -0.10 28.76
N GLY A 80 24.05 -0.81 28.04
CA GLY A 80 23.86 -2.24 28.12
C GLY A 80 25.07 -3.07 27.67
N GLU A 81 25.27 -4.22 28.30
CA GLU A 81 26.25 -5.21 27.87
C GLU A 81 25.95 -5.75 26.47
N TYR A 82 24.65 -5.83 26.15
CA TYR A 82 24.14 -6.12 24.81
C TYR A 82 23.36 -4.94 24.27
N VAL A 83 23.49 -4.72 22.96
CA VAL A 83 22.73 -3.70 22.21
C VAL A 83 21.87 -4.44 21.19
N LEU A 84 20.56 -4.22 21.25
CA LEU A 84 19.59 -4.76 20.30
C LEU A 84 19.13 -3.67 19.34
N LEU A 85 19.39 -3.83 18.06
CA LEU A 85 18.73 -3.04 17.02
C LEU A 85 17.42 -3.75 16.68
N LEU A 86 16.30 -3.02 16.77
CA LEU A 86 14.96 -3.55 16.57
C LEU A 86 14.14 -2.61 15.67
N ASN A 87 13.50 -3.17 14.62
CA ASN A 87 12.62 -2.38 13.77
C ASN A 87 11.31 -2.04 14.49
N PRO A 88 10.70 -0.86 14.20
CA PRO A 88 9.45 -0.44 14.80
C PRO A 88 8.24 -1.28 14.35
N ASP A 89 8.34 -2.01 13.22
CA ASP A 89 7.30 -2.88 12.66
C ASP A 89 7.51 -4.36 13.05
N THR A 90 8.01 -4.60 14.29
CA THR A 90 8.20 -5.94 14.86
C THR A 90 7.30 -6.17 16.08
N LEU A 91 7.06 -7.44 16.37
CA LEU A 91 6.45 -7.91 17.62
C LEU A 91 7.27 -9.06 18.15
N VAL A 92 7.72 -8.96 19.40
CA VAL A 92 8.58 -9.95 20.06
C VAL A 92 7.77 -10.85 20.99
N GLU A 93 8.22 -12.12 21.16
CA GLU A 93 7.69 -13.03 22.19
C GLU A 93 8.15 -12.56 23.57
N GLU A 94 7.40 -12.89 24.62
CA GLU A 94 7.61 -12.39 25.97
C GLU A 94 8.95 -12.86 26.59
N ASP A 95 9.47 -14.02 26.21
CA ASP A 95 10.71 -14.62 26.70
C ASP A 95 11.91 -14.38 25.77
N THR A 96 11.74 -13.65 24.68
CA THR A 96 12.76 -13.42 23.65
C THR A 96 14.08 -12.93 24.24
N PHE A 97 14.04 -11.91 25.07
CA PHE A 97 15.28 -11.31 25.57
C PHE A 97 16.00 -12.20 26.57
N VAL A 98 15.26 -12.88 27.44
CA VAL A 98 15.85 -13.85 28.40
C VAL A 98 16.57 -14.98 27.65
N LYS A 99 15.95 -15.56 26.62
CA LYS A 99 16.54 -16.62 25.80
C LYS A 99 17.78 -16.13 25.05
N CYS A 100 17.67 -14.97 24.39
CA CYS A 100 18.79 -14.40 23.61
C CYS A 100 19.99 -14.05 24.51
N ILE A 101 19.78 -13.43 25.67
CA ILE A 101 20.84 -13.08 26.60
C ILE A 101 21.52 -14.32 27.12
N ARG A 102 20.76 -15.34 27.54
CA ARG A 102 21.32 -16.63 28.00
C ARG A 102 22.22 -17.24 26.93
N PHE A 103 21.75 -17.33 25.69
CA PHE A 103 22.57 -17.86 24.59
C PHE A 103 23.84 -17.02 24.38
N MET A 104 23.76 -15.71 24.42
CA MET A 104 24.91 -14.85 24.26
C MET A 104 25.92 -15.01 25.43
N ASP A 105 25.43 -15.17 26.66
CA ASP A 105 26.29 -15.42 27.84
C ASP A 105 27.00 -16.77 27.74
N GLU A 106 26.33 -17.82 27.27
CA GLU A 106 26.86 -19.16 27.10
C GLU A 106 27.77 -19.32 25.87
N THR A 107 27.73 -18.31 24.93
CA THR A 107 28.46 -18.37 23.66
C THR A 107 29.41 -17.16 23.53
N PRO A 108 30.63 -17.21 24.11
CA PRO A 108 31.55 -16.05 24.11
C PRO A 108 32.03 -15.61 22.71
N ASP A 109 32.06 -16.51 21.72
CA ASP A 109 32.44 -16.20 20.36
C ASP A 109 31.29 -15.55 19.55
N ALA A 110 30.08 -15.48 20.12
CA ALA A 110 28.96 -14.78 19.52
C ALA A 110 29.17 -13.25 19.59
N GLY A 111 29.44 -12.65 18.43
CA GLY A 111 29.48 -11.20 18.26
C GLY A 111 28.13 -10.59 17.99
N GLY A 112 27.26 -11.34 17.29
CA GLY A 112 25.90 -10.93 16.99
C GLY A 112 24.93 -12.10 16.91
N LEU A 113 23.65 -11.85 17.21
CA LEU A 113 22.55 -12.80 17.24
C LEU A 113 21.34 -12.25 16.50
N GLY A 114 20.76 -13.05 15.61
CA GLY A 114 19.46 -12.81 14.99
C GLY A 114 18.51 -13.96 15.27
N VAL A 115 17.22 -13.70 15.29
CA VAL A 115 16.18 -14.67 15.63
C VAL A 115 15.36 -15.11 14.43
N LYS A 116 14.51 -16.12 14.61
CA LYS A 116 13.56 -16.56 13.60
C LYS A 116 12.49 -15.51 13.39
N MET A 117 12.38 -15.00 12.15
CA MET A 117 11.37 -14.00 11.79
C MET A 117 10.27 -14.65 10.94
N VAL A 118 9.03 -14.24 11.22
CA VAL A 118 7.84 -14.58 10.43
C VAL A 118 7.14 -13.30 10.00
N ASN A 119 6.43 -13.34 8.88
CA ASN A 119 5.60 -12.23 8.45
C ASN A 119 4.24 -12.22 9.18
N GLY A 120 3.42 -11.20 8.93
CA GLY A 120 2.07 -11.09 9.51
C GLY A 120 1.09 -12.19 9.08
N LYS A 121 1.54 -13.21 8.31
CA LYS A 121 0.80 -14.42 7.99
C LYS A 121 1.39 -15.67 8.64
N GLY A 122 2.40 -15.51 9.49
CA GLY A 122 3.12 -16.61 10.11
C GLY A 122 4.14 -17.31 9.20
N GLU A 123 4.33 -16.84 7.94
CA GLU A 123 5.29 -17.47 7.01
C GLU A 123 6.72 -17.06 7.36
N PHE A 124 7.65 -18.01 7.30
CA PHE A 124 9.08 -17.77 7.56
C PHE A 124 9.66 -16.72 6.61
N LEU A 125 10.39 -15.78 7.18
CA LEU A 125 11.11 -14.74 6.43
C LEU A 125 12.55 -15.19 6.15
N PRO A 126 12.92 -15.40 4.87
CA PRO A 126 14.26 -15.89 4.50
C PRO A 126 15.41 -14.97 4.91
N GLU A 127 15.15 -13.71 5.20
CA GLU A 127 16.15 -12.76 5.72
C GLU A 127 16.58 -13.01 7.16
N SER A 128 15.96 -13.93 7.88
CA SER A 128 16.38 -14.39 9.21
C SER A 128 17.79 -14.97 9.18
N LYS A 129 18.20 -15.55 8.06
CA LYS A 129 19.54 -16.12 7.85
C LYS A 129 20.02 -15.81 6.43
N ARG A 130 21.14 -15.10 6.34
CA ARG A 130 21.69 -14.64 5.05
C ARG A 130 23.19 -14.91 4.96
N GLY A 131 23.66 -15.13 3.73
CA GLY A 131 25.07 -15.09 3.37
C GLY A 131 25.47 -13.75 2.80
N ILE A 132 26.79 -13.50 2.76
CA ILE A 132 27.35 -12.29 2.16
C ILE A 132 27.04 -12.25 0.66
N PRO A 133 26.61 -11.10 0.14
CA PRO A 133 26.24 -10.94 -1.29
C PRO A 133 27.49 -10.81 -2.18
N PHE A 134 28.36 -11.83 -2.23
CA PHE A 134 29.43 -11.86 -3.21
C PHE A 134 28.90 -11.81 -4.65
N PRO A 135 29.72 -11.39 -5.63
CA PRO A 135 29.30 -11.24 -7.04
C PRO A 135 28.58 -12.48 -7.60
N ALA A 136 29.13 -13.68 -7.34
CA ALA A 136 28.51 -14.94 -7.77
C ALA A 136 27.16 -15.21 -7.10
N VAL A 137 27.05 -14.91 -5.81
CA VAL A 137 25.81 -15.09 -5.03
C VAL A 137 24.72 -14.14 -5.51
N ALA A 138 25.10 -12.86 -5.78
CA ALA A 138 24.19 -11.89 -6.34
C ALA A 138 23.71 -12.30 -7.75
N PHE A 139 24.60 -12.84 -8.59
CA PHE A 139 24.28 -13.40 -9.90
C PHE A 139 23.25 -14.54 -9.79
N TYR A 140 23.49 -15.52 -8.90
CA TYR A 140 22.55 -16.65 -8.72
C TYR A 140 21.15 -16.20 -8.30
N LYS A 141 21.08 -15.21 -7.40
CA LYS A 141 19.79 -14.62 -6.98
C LYS A 141 19.11 -13.88 -8.11
N LEU A 142 19.86 -13.09 -8.87
CA LEU A 142 19.33 -12.25 -9.97
C LEU A 142 18.72 -13.09 -11.09
N PHE A 143 19.41 -14.15 -11.51
CA PHE A 143 18.98 -15.05 -12.58
C PHE A 143 18.04 -16.16 -12.10
N GLY A 144 17.59 -16.14 -10.84
CA GLY A 144 16.62 -17.08 -10.30
C GLY A 144 17.15 -18.47 -10.00
N LEU A 145 18.46 -18.73 -10.14
CA LEU A 145 19.09 -20.02 -9.85
C LEU A 145 18.88 -20.43 -8.39
N SER A 146 18.86 -19.47 -7.47
CA SER A 146 18.56 -19.71 -6.05
C SER A 146 17.13 -20.25 -5.83
N LYS A 147 16.16 -19.87 -6.67
CA LYS A 147 14.78 -20.38 -6.62
C LYS A 147 14.65 -21.76 -7.28
N LEU A 148 15.41 -21.96 -8.35
CA LEU A 148 15.39 -23.23 -9.10
C LEU A 148 16.07 -24.37 -8.32
N PHE A 149 17.13 -24.04 -7.57
CA PHE A 149 17.92 -25.00 -6.80
C PHE A 149 18.04 -24.57 -5.32
N PRO A 150 16.94 -24.50 -4.55
CA PRO A 150 16.93 -23.94 -3.20
C PRO A 150 17.77 -24.74 -2.20
N LYS A 151 17.91 -26.07 -2.36
CA LYS A 151 18.70 -26.95 -1.49
C LYS A 151 20.19 -26.98 -1.83
N SER A 152 20.62 -26.29 -2.89
CA SER A 152 22.01 -26.25 -3.31
C SER A 152 22.83 -25.33 -2.41
N ARG A 153 23.91 -25.83 -1.81
CA ARG A 153 24.88 -25.01 -1.07
C ARG A 153 25.49 -23.88 -1.94
N ARG A 154 25.62 -24.10 -3.26
CA ARG A 154 26.17 -23.10 -4.20
C ARG A 154 25.15 -22.03 -4.58
N PHE A 155 23.91 -22.41 -4.89
CA PHE A 155 22.90 -21.50 -5.40
C PHE A 155 22.00 -20.91 -4.31
N GLY A 156 21.84 -21.63 -3.18
CA GLY A 156 21.04 -21.21 -2.02
C GLY A 156 21.77 -20.31 -1.01
N THR A 157 23.04 -19.93 -1.28
CA THR A 157 23.92 -19.22 -0.33
C THR A 157 23.35 -17.89 0.17
N TYR A 158 22.61 -17.13 -0.66
CA TYR A 158 22.13 -15.82 -0.23
C TYR A 158 21.15 -15.88 0.95
N HIS A 159 20.22 -16.84 0.98
CA HIS A 159 19.26 -17.03 2.06
C HIS A 159 19.53 -18.29 2.88
N LEU A 160 20.68 -18.93 2.67
CA LEU A 160 21.09 -20.15 3.34
C LEU A 160 19.96 -21.19 3.39
N THR A 161 19.25 -21.35 2.26
CA THR A 161 18.03 -22.16 2.16
C THR A 161 18.28 -23.67 2.32
N TYR A 162 19.52 -24.09 2.33
CA TYR A 162 19.96 -25.46 2.62
C TYR A 162 20.09 -25.75 4.13
N LEU A 163 20.06 -24.71 4.99
CA LEU A 163 20.10 -24.88 6.45
C LEU A 163 18.67 -25.00 7.01
N SER A 164 18.50 -25.76 8.06
CA SER A 164 17.24 -25.87 8.81
C SER A 164 16.77 -24.49 9.29
N ASN A 165 15.45 -24.30 9.37
CA ASN A 165 14.86 -23.09 9.96
C ASN A 165 14.67 -23.22 11.47
N ASP A 166 14.89 -24.39 12.05
CA ASP A 166 14.54 -24.73 13.42
C ASP A 166 15.77 -25.15 14.25
N GLU A 167 16.98 -24.96 13.68
CA GLU A 167 18.25 -25.25 14.35
C GLU A 167 19.12 -24.01 14.43
N ILE A 168 19.95 -23.91 15.46
CA ILE A 168 20.93 -22.84 15.65
C ILE A 168 22.05 -23.00 14.62
N HIS A 169 22.34 -21.93 13.89
CA HIS A 169 23.38 -21.91 12.87
C HIS A 169 24.27 -20.68 12.99
N SER A 170 25.57 -20.84 12.75
CA SER A 170 26.42 -19.71 12.43
C SER A 170 26.05 -19.22 11.02
N VAL A 171 25.78 -17.92 10.88
CA VAL A 171 25.39 -17.24 9.64
C VAL A 171 26.35 -16.11 9.33
N GLU A 172 26.42 -15.69 8.06
CA GLU A 172 27.33 -14.61 7.70
C GLU A 172 26.72 -13.23 7.96
N VAL A 173 25.42 -13.07 7.75
CA VAL A 173 24.73 -11.77 7.83
C VAL A 173 23.47 -11.89 8.66
N LEU A 174 23.35 -11.02 9.66
CA LEU A 174 22.15 -10.80 10.47
C LEU A 174 21.20 -9.80 9.78
N SER A 175 19.95 -9.79 10.20
CA SER A 175 18.97 -8.80 9.75
C SER A 175 18.89 -7.63 10.72
N GLY A 176 18.97 -6.39 10.20
CA GLY A 176 18.76 -5.19 10.99
C GLY A 176 17.36 -5.05 11.61
N ALA A 177 16.41 -5.94 11.25
CA ALA A 177 15.09 -5.96 11.88
C ALA A 177 15.12 -6.48 13.33
N PHE A 178 16.04 -7.40 13.63
CA PHE A 178 16.41 -7.86 14.99
C PHE A 178 17.87 -8.26 14.96
N MET A 179 18.73 -7.45 15.57
CA MET A 179 20.17 -7.69 15.62
C MET A 179 20.68 -7.38 17.04
N MET A 180 20.86 -8.44 17.86
CA MET A 180 21.47 -8.31 19.19
C MET A 180 22.97 -8.41 19.07
N LEU A 181 23.69 -7.45 19.62
CA LEU A 181 25.13 -7.27 19.45
C LEU A 181 25.82 -7.20 20.82
N ARG A 182 26.97 -7.81 20.95
CA ARG A 182 27.81 -7.71 22.16
C ARG A 182 28.53 -6.36 22.15
N ARG A 183 28.42 -5.58 23.22
CA ARG A 183 29.02 -4.24 23.33
C ARG A 183 30.53 -4.25 23.10
N SER A 184 31.24 -5.17 23.75
CA SER A 184 32.71 -5.29 23.59
C SER A 184 33.13 -5.62 22.15
N VAL A 185 32.26 -6.22 21.35
CA VAL A 185 32.50 -6.47 19.92
C VAL A 185 32.28 -5.18 19.14
N LEU A 186 31.22 -4.42 19.40
CA LEU A 186 30.99 -3.11 18.79
C LEU A 186 32.14 -2.14 19.07
N ASP A 187 32.66 -2.13 20.29
CA ASP A 187 33.82 -1.28 20.68
C ASP A 187 35.08 -1.64 19.87
N LYS A 188 35.22 -2.92 19.47
CA LYS A 188 36.37 -3.40 18.69
C LYS A 188 36.18 -3.20 17.17
N VAL A 189 35.00 -3.50 16.63
CA VAL A 189 34.78 -3.48 15.17
C VAL A 189 34.17 -2.16 14.67
N GLY A 190 33.73 -1.30 15.58
CA GLY A 190 33.06 -0.04 15.29
C GLY A 190 31.53 -0.20 15.12
N LEU A 191 30.84 0.95 15.11
CA LEU A 191 29.39 1.04 15.01
C LEU A 191 28.93 0.81 13.55
N LEU A 192 27.64 1.07 13.27
CA LEU A 192 27.09 1.05 11.91
C LEU A 192 27.81 2.10 11.05
N ASP A 193 28.11 1.73 9.81
CA ASP A 193 28.78 2.64 8.87
C ASP A 193 27.77 3.65 8.29
N GLU A 194 28.00 4.94 8.55
CA GLU A 194 27.09 6.05 8.22
C GLU A 194 27.10 6.44 6.73
N ASP A 195 27.96 5.84 5.90
CA ASP A 195 27.90 5.97 4.43
C ASP A 195 26.64 5.26 3.86
N TYR A 196 26.05 4.33 4.62
CA TYR A 196 24.79 3.69 4.27
C TYR A 196 23.64 4.49 4.85
N PHE A 197 22.88 5.13 3.96
CA PHE A 197 21.67 5.84 4.36
C PHE A 197 20.57 4.85 4.85
N MET A 198 20.40 3.77 4.12
CA MET A 198 19.45 2.69 4.42
C MET A 198 19.85 1.45 3.60
N TYR A 199 19.75 0.27 4.20
CA TYR A 199 20.18 -1.02 3.68
C TYR A 199 21.71 -1.16 3.52
N GLY A 200 22.20 -2.33 3.83
CA GLY A 200 23.61 -2.71 3.70
C GLY A 200 24.48 -2.42 4.92
N GLU A 201 24.04 -1.56 5.84
CA GLU A 201 24.68 -1.31 7.12
C GLU A 201 24.71 -2.58 7.99
N ASP A 202 23.66 -3.40 7.93
CA ASP A 202 23.56 -4.71 8.60
C ASP A 202 24.53 -5.74 8.00
N ILE A 203 24.69 -5.73 6.69
CA ILE A 203 25.64 -6.59 5.97
C ILE A 203 27.08 -6.18 6.31
N ASP A 204 27.35 -4.87 6.30
CA ASP A 204 28.67 -4.32 6.58
C ASP A 204 29.10 -4.64 8.02
N LEU A 205 28.24 -4.36 9.00
CA LEU A 205 28.55 -4.63 10.41
C LEU A 205 28.71 -6.15 10.64
N SER A 206 27.82 -6.99 10.09
CA SER A 206 27.94 -8.44 10.18
C SER A 206 29.26 -8.94 9.61
N TYR A 207 29.72 -8.39 8.49
CA TYR A 207 30.98 -8.74 7.87
C TYR A 207 32.17 -8.31 8.73
N ARG A 208 32.17 -7.11 9.31
CA ARG A 208 33.22 -6.65 10.24
C ARG A 208 33.30 -7.45 11.51
N ILE A 209 32.17 -7.94 12.03
CA ILE A 209 32.12 -8.87 13.18
C ILE A 209 32.89 -10.16 12.85
N LEU A 210 32.64 -10.76 11.66
CA LEU A 210 33.36 -11.96 11.21
C LEU A 210 34.86 -11.69 11.03
N GLN A 211 35.24 -10.55 10.43
CA GLN A 211 36.64 -10.14 10.30
C GLN A 211 37.30 -9.89 11.67
N GLY A 212 36.55 -9.46 12.66
CA GLY A 212 37.00 -9.28 14.04
C GLY A 212 37.26 -10.60 14.80
N GLY A 213 37.00 -11.76 14.15
CA GLY A 213 37.20 -13.07 14.71
C GLY A 213 36.01 -13.61 15.52
N TYR A 214 34.87 -12.93 15.48
CA TYR A 214 33.63 -13.36 16.11
C TYR A 214 32.71 -14.05 15.11
N LYS A 215 31.60 -14.65 15.61
CA LYS A 215 30.58 -15.29 14.79
C LYS A 215 29.24 -14.56 14.93
N ASN A 216 28.43 -14.61 13.88
CA ASN A 216 27.04 -14.24 13.90
C ASN A 216 26.20 -15.51 13.97
N TYR A 217 25.17 -15.53 14.81
CA TYR A 217 24.31 -16.68 15.01
C TYR A 217 22.86 -16.41 14.62
N TYR A 218 22.24 -17.40 14.01
CA TYR A 218 20.79 -17.51 13.86
C TYR A 218 20.25 -18.39 14.99
N PHE A 219 19.31 -17.87 15.76
CA PHE A 219 18.75 -18.48 16.96
C PHE A 219 17.23 -18.63 16.81
N PRO A 220 16.72 -19.85 16.49
CA PRO A 220 15.30 -20.08 16.22
C PRO A 220 14.45 -20.42 17.45
N GLU A 221 15.02 -20.50 18.65
CA GLU A 221 14.28 -20.85 19.88
C GLU A 221 13.33 -19.74 20.38
N THR A 222 13.40 -18.59 19.75
CA THR A 222 12.41 -17.51 19.86
C THR A 222 12.08 -16.95 18.49
N ARG A 223 10.90 -16.38 18.36
CA ARG A 223 10.36 -15.88 17.10
C ARG A 223 9.89 -14.44 17.25
N ILE A 224 9.95 -13.70 16.18
CA ILE A 224 9.33 -12.39 16.09
C ILE A 224 8.46 -12.28 14.84
N ILE A 225 7.38 -11.50 14.91
CA ILE A 225 6.69 -11.06 13.71
C ILE A 225 7.41 -9.81 13.19
N HIS A 226 7.67 -9.75 11.88
CA HIS A 226 8.17 -8.57 11.19
C HIS A 226 7.23 -8.27 10.02
N TYR A 227 6.44 -7.20 10.13
CA TYR A 227 5.43 -6.84 9.13
C TYR A 227 6.01 -6.36 7.80
N LYS A 228 7.27 -6.06 7.76
CA LYS A 228 8.14 -5.75 6.61
C LYS A 228 7.60 -4.75 5.60
N GLY A 229 8.21 -3.60 5.59
CA GLY A 229 8.03 -2.60 4.53
C GLY A 229 6.97 -1.55 4.79
N GLU A 230 6.47 -1.45 6.01
CA GLU A 230 5.51 -0.43 6.39
C GLU A 230 6.18 0.96 6.45
N SER A 231 7.40 1.05 6.95
CA SER A 231 8.20 2.28 6.90
C SER A 231 8.73 2.61 5.50
N THR A 232 8.79 1.60 4.60
CA THR A 232 9.32 1.75 3.24
C THR A 232 8.43 1.02 2.26
N LYS A 233 7.75 1.74 1.37
CA LYS A 233 6.95 1.12 0.30
C LYS A 233 7.84 0.27 -0.61
N THR A 234 7.98 -1.01 -0.25
CA THR A 234 8.74 -2.02 -1.00
C THR A 234 8.19 -2.12 -2.42
N GLY A 235 9.10 -1.99 -3.42
CA GLY A 235 8.73 -2.05 -4.85
C GLY A 235 8.68 -0.71 -5.56
N SER A 236 8.96 0.42 -4.88
CA SER A 236 9.21 1.68 -5.56
C SER A 236 10.55 1.62 -6.31
N LEU A 237 10.70 2.36 -7.42
CA LEU A 237 11.97 2.47 -8.13
C LEU A 237 13.07 3.03 -7.21
N ASN A 238 12.70 3.88 -6.27
CA ASN A 238 13.60 4.47 -5.28
C ASN A 238 14.16 3.42 -4.32
N TYR A 239 13.34 2.48 -3.85
CA TYR A 239 13.79 1.34 -3.02
C TYR A 239 14.88 0.52 -3.74
N VAL A 240 14.63 0.18 -4.99
CA VAL A 240 15.57 -0.60 -5.82
C VAL A 240 16.90 0.14 -5.97
N TYR A 241 16.84 1.44 -6.27
CA TYR A 241 18.02 2.28 -6.41
C TYR A 241 18.86 2.36 -5.13
N VAL A 242 18.21 2.65 -3.98
CA VAL A 242 18.89 2.76 -2.68
C VAL A 242 19.54 1.44 -2.28
N PHE A 243 18.84 0.32 -2.44
CA PHE A 243 19.37 -1.01 -2.16
C PHE A 243 20.62 -1.34 -3.01
N TYR A 244 20.57 -1.09 -4.30
CA TYR A 244 21.73 -1.37 -5.16
C TYR A 244 22.90 -0.41 -4.92
N LYS A 245 22.64 0.87 -4.60
CA LYS A 245 23.68 1.80 -4.18
C LYS A 245 24.39 1.33 -2.92
N ALA A 246 23.64 0.80 -1.94
CA ALA A 246 24.24 0.21 -0.75
C ALA A 246 25.15 -0.99 -1.07
N MET A 247 24.73 -1.86 -2.00
CA MET A 247 25.56 -2.98 -2.46
C MET A 247 26.85 -2.51 -3.16
N GLN A 248 26.79 -1.40 -3.92
CA GLN A 248 27.99 -0.80 -4.54
C GLN A 248 28.95 -0.20 -3.50
N ILE A 249 28.42 0.39 -2.42
CA ILE A 249 29.23 0.89 -1.29
C ILE A 249 29.95 -0.30 -0.64
N PHE A 250 29.24 -1.37 -0.33
CA PHE A 250 29.80 -2.59 0.26
C PHE A 250 30.91 -3.17 -0.61
N ALA A 251 30.67 -3.30 -1.91
CA ALA A 251 31.66 -3.84 -2.84
C ALA A 251 32.93 -2.98 -2.94
N ARG A 252 32.80 -1.65 -2.89
CA ARG A 252 33.96 -0.74 -2.89
C ARG A 252 34.79 -0.81 -1.64
N LYS A 253 34.16 -1.05 -0.47
CA LYS A 253 34.84 -1.09 0.83
C LYS A 253 35.52 -2.44 1.08
N HIS A 254 34.91 -3.52 0.66
CA HIS A 254 35.32 -4.87 1.08
C HIS A 254 35.87 -5.78 -0.02
N PHE A 255 35.69 -5.42 -1.30
CA PHE A 255 36.23 -6.23 -2.40
C PHE A 255 37.48 -5.60 -3.04
N SER A 256 38.33 -6.46 -3.62
CA SER A 256 39.44 -5.96 -4.45
C SER A 256 38.93 -5.10 -5.61
N GLN A 257 39.73 -4.11 -6.06
CA GLN A 257 39.33 -3.18 -7.12
C GLN A 257 38.80 -3.87 -8.40
N LYS A 258 39.40 -5.00 -8.80
CA LYS A 258 38.98 -5.79 -9.96
C LYS A 258 37.60 -6.41 -9.75
N ASN A 259 37.36 -7.00 -8.59
CA ASN A 259 36.11 -7.63 -8.24
C ASN A 259 35.00 -6.59 -8.02
N ALA A 260 35.33 -5.43 -7.44
CA ALA A 260 34.39 -4.34 -7.26
C ALA A 260 33.88 -3.75 -8.60
N LYS A 261 34.78 -3.57 -9.60
CA LYS A 261 34.39 -3.11 -10.95
C LYS A 261 33.43 -4.10 -11.63
N LEU A 262 33.77 -5.39 -11.61
CA LEU A 262 32.90 -6.43 -12.17
C LEU A 262 31.55 -6.48 -11.47
N PHE A 263 31.56 -6.39 -10.13
CA PHE A 263 30.33 -6.41 -9.33
C PHE A 263 29.44 -5.20 -9.61
N ASN A 264 30.01 -4.01 -9.68
CA ASN A 264 29.30 -2.78 -10.04
C ASN A 264 28.66 -2.88 -11.43
N PHE A 265 29.41 -3.36 -12.42
CA PHE A 265 28.89 -3.58 -13.77
C PHE A 265 27.70 -4.57 -13.77
N LEU A 266 27.81 -5.70 -13.05
CA LEU A 266 26.72 -6.67 -12.94
C LEU A 266 25.49 -6.07 -12.21
N ILE A 267 25.72 -5.24 -11.20
CA ILE A 267 24.65 -4.52 -10.50
C ILE A 267 23.94 -3.55 -11.46
N ASP A 268 24.68 -2.75 -12.22
CA ASP A 268 24.09 -1.82 -13.16
C ASP A 268 23.27 -2.53 -14.24
N CYS A 269 23.80 -3.63 -14.79
CA CYS A 269 23.03 -4.51 -15.70
C CYS A 269 21.76 -5.05 -15.03
N ALA A 270 21.84 -5.43 -13.76
CA ALA A 270 20.69 -5.95 -12.99
C ALA A 270 19.62 -4.88 -12.77
N ILE A 271 20.01 -3.64 -12.46
CA ILE A 271 19.09 -2.51 -12.30
C ILE A 271 18.32 -2.28 -13.60
N TRP A 272 19.04 -2.15 -14.71
CA TRP A 272 18.43 -1.93 -16.04
C TRP A 272 17.52 -3.07 -16.45
N PHE A 273 17.97 -4.32 -16.29
CA PHE A 273 17.16 -5.50 -16.60
C PHE A 273 15.88 -5.57 -15.76
N ARG A 274 15.98 -5.37 -14.44
CA ARG A 274 14.80 -5.32 -13.57
C ARG A 274 13.88 -4.16 -13.88
N ALA A 275 14.43 -2.98 -14.16
CA ALA A 275 13.63 -1.82 -14.54
C ALA A 275 12.86 -2.08 -15.85
N ALA A 276 13.54 -2.64 -16.86
CA ALA A 276 12.93 -3.02 -18.12
C ALA A 276 11.85 -4.09 -17.94
N LEU A 277 12.13 -5.15 -17.16
CA LEU A 277 11.18 -6.21 -16.87
C LEU A 277 9.96 -5.71 -16.07
N ALA A 278 10.19 -4.82 -15.09
CA ALA A 278 9.12 -4.20 -14.32
C ALA A 278 8.26 -3.27 -15.20
N ALA A 279 8.88 -2.50 -16.08
CA ALA A 279 8.19 -1.67 -17.05
C ALA A 279 7.35 -2.53 -18.01
N LEU A 280 7.95 -3.58 -18.59
CA LEU A 280 7.26 -4.53 -19.47
C LEU A 280 6.07 -5.19 -18.75
N LYS A 281 6.27 -5.68 -17.53
CA LYS A 281 5.20 -6.26 -16.71
C LYS A 281 4.07 -5.26 -16.42
N ARG A 282 4.42 -3.99 -16.13
CA ARG A 282 3.41 -2.93 -15.92
C ARG A 282 2.64 -2.63 -17.19
N ILE A 283 3.33 -2.52 -18.32
CA ILE A 283 2.71 -2.30 -19.63
C ILE A 283 1.82 -3.49 -19.97
N ALA A 284 2.34 -4.70 -19.91
CA ALA A 284 1.58 -5.93 -20.18
C ALA A 284 0.35 -6.05 -19.28
N SER A 285 0.50 -5.81 -17.96
CA SER A 285 -0.63 -5.90 -17.02
C SER A 285 -1.71 -4.83 -17.22
N LYS A 286 -1.36 -3.68 -17.80
CA LYS A 286 -2.30 -2.59 -18.11
C LYS A 286 -2.95 -2.80 -19.47
N LEU A 287 -2.21 -3.30 -20.47
CA LEU A 287 -2.66 -3.43 -21.86
C LEU A 287 -3.32 -4.77 -22.15
N LEU A 288 -3.03 -5.82 -21.38
CA LEU A 288 -3.56 -7.17 -21.65
C LEU A 288 -5.09 -7.18 -21.76
N LEU A 289 -5.79 -6.56 -20.83
CA LEU A 289 -7.24 -6.55 -20.79
C LEU A 289 -7.86 -5.69 -21.90
N PRO A 290 -7.41 -4.43 -22.12
CA PRO A 290 -7.82 -3.65 -23.29
C PRO A 290 -7.51 -4.35 -24.63
N PHE A 291 -6.39 -5.07 -24.73
CA PHE A 291 -6.02 -5.81 -25.92
C PHE A 291 -6.96 -6.99 -26.19
N LEU A 292 -7.30 -7.77 -25.16
CA LEU A 292 -8.29 -8.85 -25.29
C LEU A 292 -9.66 -8.30 -25.71
N ASP A 293 -10.09 -7.18 -25.12
CA ASP A 293 -11.33 -6.52 -25.51
C ASP A 293 -11.27 -6.04 -26.97
N PHE A 294 -10.15 -5.44 -27.39
CA PHE A 294 -9.96 -5.02 -28.76
C PHE A 294 -10.13 -6.18 -29.74
N VAL A 295 -9.41 -7.28 -29.49
CA VAL A 295 -9.46 -8.46 -30.39
C VAL A 295 -10.88 -9.04 -30.46
N ALA A 296 -11.53 -9.20 -29.30
CA ALA A 296 -12.87 -9.81 -29.26
C ALA A 296 -13.96 -8.92 -29.90
N VAL A 297 -13.91 -7.60 -29.63
CA VAL A 297 -14.85 -6.64 -30.21
C VAL A 297 -14.60 -6.52 -31.73
N TYR A 298 -13.34 -6.38 -32.12
CA TYR A 298 -12.97 -6.25 -33.53
C TYR A 298 -13.36 -7.49 -34.35
N ALA A 299 -13.08 -8.70 -33.85
CA ALA A 299 -13.46 -9.95 -34.52
C ALA A 299 -14.98 -10.03 -34.71
N GLY A 300 -15.79 -9.72 -33.71
CA GLY A 300 -17.23 -9.71 -33.84
C GLY A 300 -17.75 -8.62 -34.78
N MET A 301 -17.12 -7.45 -34.78
CA MET A 301 -17.45 -6.36 -35.71
C MET A 301 -17.15 -6.77 -37.18
N LEU A 302 -16.04 -7.48 -37.41
CA LEU A 302 -15.74 -8.03 -38.75
C LEU A 302 -16.81 -9.01 -39.17
N LEU A 303 -17.17 -9.99 -38.35
CA LEU A 303 -18.22 -10.96 -38.64
C LEU A 303 -19.56 -10.27 -38.93
N LEU A 304 -19.93 -9.28 -38.13
CA LEU A 304 -21.14 -8.48 -38.31
C LEU A 304 -21.13 -7.73 -39.64
N ALA A 305 -20.01 -7.08 -39.97
CA ALA A 305 -19.86 -6.32 -41.21
C ALA A 305 -19.90 -7.23 -42.47
N PHE A 306 -19.24 -8.38 -42.41
CA PHE A 306 -19.32 -9.39 -43.48
C PHE A 306 -20.73 -9.95 -43.64
N TYR A 307 -21.43 -10.28 -42.54
CA TYR A 307 -22.81 -10.71 -42.57
C TYR A 307 -23.71 -9.64 -43.21
N TRP A 308 -23.56 -8.39 -42.78
CA TRP A 308 -24.34 -7.25 -43.29
C TRP A 308 -24.06 -6.99 -44.78
N GLN A 309 -22.82 -7.10 -45.22
CA GLN A 309 -22.44 -6.95 -46.59
C GLN A 309 -23.09 -8.03 -47.50
N ASN A 310 -23.03 -9.31 -47.09
CA ASN A 310 -23.49 -10.41 -47.89
C ASN A 310 -25.02 -10.56 -47.92
N ASN A 311 -25.74 -10.15 -46.87
CA ASN A 311 -27.18 -10.36 -46.77
C ASN A 311 -28.01 -9.09 -47.03
N VAL A 312 -27.44 -7.90 -46.75
CA VAL A 312 -28.19 -6.65 -46.87
C VAL A 312 -27.68 -5.78 -48.02
N LEU A 313 -26.37 -5.57 -48.11
CA LEU A 313 -25.79 -4.71 -49.13
C LEU A 313 -25.71 -5.40 -50.48
N ALA A 314 -25.50 -6.71 -50.53
CA ALA A 314 -25.52 -7.48 -51.78
C ALA A 314 -26.84 -7.36 -52.51
N GLN A 315 -27.98 -7.30 -51.81
CA GLN A 315 -29.30 -7.05 -52.41
C GLN A 315 -29.42 -5.66 -53.03
N ARG A 316 -28.57 -4.70 -52.65
CA ARG A 316 -28.50 -3.33 -53.17
C ARG A 316 -27.36 -3.12 -54.15
N HIS A 317 -26.70 -4.17 -54.63
CA HIS A 317 -25.53 -4.15 -55.52
C HIS A 317 -24.40 -3.24 -55.01
N SER A 318 -24.22 -3.14 -53.67
CA SER A 318 -23.22 -2.31 -53.04
C SER A 318 -22.34 -3.13 -52.08
N ALA A 319 -21.10 -2.73 -51.91
CA ALA A 319 -20.14 -3.38 -50.98
C ALA A 319 -19.38 -2.33 -50.17
N TYR A 320 -18.91 -2.73 -49.00
CA TYR A 320 -18.03 -1.87 -48.22
C TYR A 320 -16.66 -1.78 -48.91
N PRO A 321 -16.03 -0.57 -48.97
CA PRO A 321 -14.66 -0.46 -49.43
C PRO A 321 -13.71 -1.16 -48.46
N ALA A 322 -12.57 -1.64 -48.96
CA ALA A 322 -11.62 -2.43 -48.16
C ALA A 322 -11.18 -1.68 -46.86
N TYR A 323 -10.96 -0.35 -46.94
CA TYR A 323 -10.55 0.46 -45.78
C TYR A 323 -11.61 0.51 -44.65
N TYR A 324 -12.86 0.17 -44.93
CA TYR A 324 -13.88 0.06 -43.89
C TYR A 324 -13.50 -0.99 -42.85
N PHE A 325 -12.95 -2.11 -43.28
CA PHE A 325 -12.59 -3.24 -42.42
C PHE A 325 -11.31 -2.98 -41.64
N TYR A 326 -10.26 -2.37 -42.22
CA TYR A 326 -8.97 -2.18 -41.54
C TYR A 326 -8.73 -0.78 -40.98
N ALA A 327 -9.60 0.20 -41.24
CA ALA A 327 -9.47 1.56 -40.68
C ALA A 327 -10.73 1.98 -39.90
N VAL A 328 -11.93 1.90 -40.49
CA VAL A 328 -13.15 2.42 -39.86
C VAL A 328 -13.61 1.57 -38.69
N ILE A 329 -13.67 0.24 -38.83
CA ILE A 329 -14.05 -0.65 -37.74
C ILE A 329 -13.06 -0.57 -36.59
N PRO A 330 -11.72 -0.64 -36.77
CA PRO A 330 -10.78 -0.42 -35.70
C PRO A 330 -10.94 0.95 -35.01
N ALA A 331 -11.24 2.00 -35.75
CA ALA A 331 -11.51 3.33 -35.17
C ALA A 331 -12.73 3.31 -34.23
N TYR A 332 -13.82 2.66 -34.61
CA TYR A 332 -14.98 2.49 -33.72
C TYR A 332 -14.61 1.70 -32.46
N VAL A 333 -13.90 0.60 -32.61
CA VAL A 333 -13.43 -0.20 -31.47
C VAL A 333 -12.56 0.64 -30.53
N LEU A 334 -11.62 1.41 -31.07
CA LEU A 334 -10.76 2.30 -30.28
C LEU A 334 -11.57 3.37 -29.52
N VAL A 335 -12.59 3.97 -30.16
CA VAL A 335 -13.47 4.93 -29.49
C VAL A 335 -14.17 4.29 -28.30
N TRP A 336 -14.72 3.07 -28.45
CA TRP A 336 -15.34 2.36 -27.34
C TRP A 336 -14.33 2.06 -26.22
N LEU A 337 -13.15 1.53 -26.54
CA LEU A 337 -12.14 1.19 -25.52
C LEU A 337 -11.60 2.44 -24.80
N VAL A 338 -11.38 3.52 -25.52
CA VAL A 338 -10.96 4.80 -24.92
C VAL A 338 -12.07 5.33 -24.01
N SER A 339 -13.32 5.28 -24.42
CA SER A 339 -14.47 5.69 -23.59
C SER A 339 -14.60 4.82 -22.34
N VAL A 340 -14.40 3.49 -22.45
CA VAL A 340 -14.35 2.60 -21.29
C VAL A 340 -13.20 2.96 -20.36
N ALA A 341 -12.03 3.31 -20.89
CA ALA A 341 -10.88 3.75 -20.09
C ALA A 341 -11.15 5.07 -19.37
N LEU A 342 -11.77 6.05 -20.06
CA LEU A 342 -12.16 7.34 -19.46
C LEU A 342 -13.22 7.17 -18.37
N CYS A 343 -14.19 6.27 -18.56
CA CYS A 343 -15.18 5.88 -17.57
C CYS A 343 -14.65 4.95 -16.47
N GLN A 344 -13.32 4.74 -16.38
CA GLN A 344 -12.67 3.91 -15.36
C GLN A 344 -13.02 2.41 -15.45
N GLY A 345 -13.46 1.91 -16.59
CA GLY A 345 -13.84 0.50 -16.77
C GLY A 345 -12.67 -0.49 -16.67
N TYR A 346 -11.41 -0.01 -16.71
CA TYR A 346 -10.19 -0.81 -16.51
C TYR A 346 -9.54 -0.60 -15.15
N ARG A 347 -10.12 0.26 -14.28
CA ARG A 347 -9.61 0.49 -12.92
C ARG A 347 -9.97 -0.67 -12.01
N LYS A 348 -8.99 -1.17 -11.27
CA LYS A 348 -9.19 -2.21 -10.26
C LYS A 348 -9.68 -1.60 -8.94
N PRO A 349 -10.67 -2.19 -8.27
CA PRO A 349 -11.50 -3.30 -8.71
C PRO A 349 -12.42 -2.88 -9.87
N ILE A 350 -12.58 -3.78 -10.88
CA ILE A 350 -13.36 -3.50 -12.08
C ILE A 350 -14.85 -3.51 -11.73
N LYS A 351 -15.53 -2.37 -11.96
CA LYS A 351 -16.98 -2.23 -11.81
C LYS A 351 -17.65 -2.34 -13.17
N MET A 352 -18.54 -3.33 -13.35
CA MET A 352 -19.25 -3.57 -14.61
C MET A 352 -20.04 -2.36 -15.07
N GLN A 353 -20.61 -1.60 -14.13
CA GLN A 353 -21.33 -0.36 -14.45
C GLN A 353 -20.45 0.64 -15.20
N ASN A 354 -19.17 0.78 -14.85
CA ASN A 354 -18.24 1.69 -15.49
C ASN A 354 -17.89 1.26 -16.92
N VAL A 355 -17.78 -0.06 -17.14
CA VAL A 355 -17.57 -0.63 -18.47
C VAL A 355 -18.75 -0.30 -19.38
N ASN A 356 -19.98 -0.61 -18.92
CA ASN A 356 -21.20 -0.38 -19.69
C ASN A 356 -21.45 1.12 -19.97
N LYS A 357 -21.18 2.01 -18.96
CA LYS A 357 -21.21 3.46 -19.17
C LYS A 357 -20.23 3.92 -20.25
N GLY A 358 -19.02 3.33 -20.26
CA GLY A 358 -18.01 3.66 -21.26
C GLY A 358 -18.43 3.26 -22.68
N ILE A 359 -18.99 2.06 -22.85
CA ILE A 359 -19.50 1.60 -24.17
C ILE A 359 -20.65 2.50 -24.63
N PHE A 360 -21.58 2.84 -23.74
CA PHE A 360 -22.69 3.74 -24.06
C PHE A 360 -22.18 5.12 -24.50
N ALA A 361 -21.27 5.75 -23.71
CA ALA A 361 -20.67 7.03 -24.05
C ALA A 361 -19.92 7.00 -25.39
N GLY A 362 -19.15 5.93 -25.65
CA GLY A 362 -18.46 5.71 -26.91
C GLY A 362 -19.41 5.56 -28.09
N THR A 363 -20.54 4.86 -27.88
CA THR A 363 -21.58 4.72 -28.92
C THR A 363 -22.20 6.08 -29.24
N VAL A 364 -22.54 6.89 -28.26
CA VAL A 364 -23.05 8.26 -28.46
C VAL A 364 -22.02 9.11 -29.21
N ALA A 365 -20.75 9.04 -28.84
CA ALA A 365 -19.67 9.76 -29.53
C ALA A 365 -19.54 9.34 -31.00
N ILE A 366 -19.58 8.02 -31.29
CA ILE A 366 -19.54 7.50 -32.66
C ILE A 366 -20.73 8.02 -33.45
N LEU A 367 -21.95 7.97 -32.90
CA LEU A 367 -23.17 8.42 -33.58
C LEU A 367 -23.18 9.93 -33.82
N LEU A 368 -22.64 10.73 -32.91
CA LEU A 368 -22.47 12.17 -33.10
C LEU A 368 -21.52 12.48 -34.26
N VAL A 369 -20.35 11.84 -34.27
CA VAL A 369 -19.41 11.98 -35.40
C VAL A 369 -20.04 11.49 -36.69
N TYR A 370 -20.70 10.35 -36.65
CA TYR A 370 -21.42 9.80 -37.81
C TYR A 370 -22.46 10.77 -38.39
N ALA A 371 -23.18 11.53 -37.55
CA ALA A 371 -24.18 12.50 -37.98
C ALA A 371 -23.53 13.69 -38.71
N LEU A 372 -22.29 14.03 -38.39
CA LEU A 372 -21.54 15.16 -38.96
C LEU A 372 -20.77 14.78 -40.25
N LEU A 373 -20.58 13.48 -40.52
CA LEU A 373 -19.84 13.03 -41.69
C LEU A 373 -20.66 13.26 -42.99
N PRO A 374 -20.00 13.45 -44.15
CA PRO A 374 -20.66 13.48 -45.43
C PRO A 374 -21.29 12.11 -45.78
N GLU A 375 -22.32 12.10 -46.62
CA GLU A 375 -23.07 10.88 -46.96
C GLU A 375 -22.17 9.72 -47.50
N THR A 376 -21.12 10.08 -48.21
CA THR A 376 -20.15 9.13 -48.78
C THR A 376 -19.36 8.37 -47.72
N MET A 377 -19.29 8.88 -46.49
CA MET A 377 -18.60 8.25 -45.36
C MET A 377 -19.54 7.62 -44.32
N ARG A 378 -20.86 7.72 -44.55
CA ARG A 378 -21.89 7.13 -43.66
C ARG A 378 -22.23 5.71 -44.11
N TYR A 379 -21.52 4.71 -43.60
CA TYR A 379 -21.69 3.32 -44.07
C TYR A 379 -22.97 2.67 -43.53
N SER A 380 -23.07 2.36 -42.26
CA SER A 380 -24.27 1.73 -41.67
C SER A 380 -24.44 2.04 -40.20
N ARG A 381 -25.57 2.66 -39.86
CA ARG A 381 -25.96 2.90 -38.46
C ARG A 381 -26.23 1.59 -37.72
N ALA A 382 -26.81 0.61 -38.43
CA ALA A 382 -27.13 -0.68 -37.84
C ALA A 382 -25.87 -1.42 -37.38
N VAL A 383 -24.78 -1.39 -38.16
CA VAL A 383 -23.52 -2.02 -37.80
C VAL A 383 -22.91 -1.37 -36.54
N VAL A 384 -23.06 -0.04 -36.38
CA VAL A 384 -22.61 0.64 -35.15
C VAL A 384 -23.44 0.20 -33.93
N LEU A 385 -24.79 0.17 -34.06
CA LEU A 385 -25.67 -0.24 -32.96
C LEU A 385 -25.50 -1.69 -32.55
N PHE A 386 -25.50 -2.62 -33.54
CA PHE A 386 -25.25 -4.05 -33.29
C PHE A 386 -23.83 -4.30 -32.77
N GLY A 387 -22.84 -3.50 -33.23
CA GLY A 387 -21.49 -3.52 -32.71
C GLY A 387 -21.41 -3.08 -31.25
N ALA A 388 -22.17 -2.08 -30.85
CA ALA A 388 -22.29 -1.68 -29.46
C ALA A 388 -22.90 -2.80 -28.58
N MET A 389 -23.99 -3.43 -29.06
CA MET A 389 -24.59 -4.58 -28.36
C MET A 389 -23.61 -5.76 -28.25
N TRP A 390 -22.89 -6.06 -29.30
CA TRP A 390 -21.82 -7.06 -29.30
C TRP A 390 -20.72 -6.71 -28.28
N SER A 391 -20.28 -5.46 -28.27
CA SER A 391 -19.25 -4.99 -27.35
C SER A 391 -19.68 -5.14 -25.88
N VAL A 392 -20.93 -4.79 -25.56
CA VAL A 392 -21.49 -5.01 -24.21
C VAL A 392 -21.47 -6.50 -23.88
N MET A 393 -21.97 -7.35 -24.78
CA MET A 393 -22.08 -8.78 -24.55
C MET A 393 -20.70 -9.43 -24.35
N VAL A 394 -19.77 -9.21 -25.29
CA VAL A 394 -18.48 -9.90 -25.27
C VAL A 394 -17.56 -9.41 -24.15
N ILE A 395 -17.53 -8.09 -23.89
CA ILE A 395 -16.71 -7.56 -22.81
C ILE A 395 -17.22 -8.04 -21.44
N ASN A 396 -18.54 -8.03 -21.22
CA ASN A 396 -19.11 -8.56 -19.98
C ASN A 396 -18.87 -10.08 -19.84
N LEU A 397 -18.94 -10.84 -20.94
CA LEU A 397 -18.61 -12.26 -20.93
C LEU A 397 -17.15 -12.53 -20.57
N ILE A 398 -16.21 -11.79 -21.16
CA ILE A 398 -14.78 -11.86 -20.80
C ILE A 398 -14.59 -11.57 -19.29
N ARG A 399 -15.26 -10.56 -18.75
CA ARG A 399 -15.21 -10.24 -17.32
C ARG A 399 -15.78 -11.35 -16.46
N TYR A 400 -16.90 -11.93 -16.87
CA TYR A 400 -17.54 -13.06 -16.18
C TYR A 400 -16.61 -14.29 -16.14
N VAL A 401 -16.01 -14.65 -17.27
CA VAL A 401 -15.05 -15.76 -17.35
C VAL A 401 -13.81 -15.48 -16.50
N LEU A 402 -13.23 -14.28 -16.62
CA LEU A 402 -12.07 -13.89 -15.82
C LEU A 402 -12.36 -13.95 -14.31
N ARG A 403 -13.57 -13.59 -13.88
CA ARG A 403 -13.96 -13.66 -12.47
C ARG A 403 -13.96 -15.10 -11.92
N ARG A 404 -14.18 -16.12 -12.77
CA ARG A 404 -14.16 -17.54 -12.39
C ARG A 404 -12.74 -18.12 -12.34
N LEU A 405 -11.77 -17.48 -12.97
CA LEU A 405 -10.38 -17.93 -13.00
C LEU A 405 -9.61 -17.41 -11.74
N PRO A 406 -8.58 -18.14 -11.27
CA PRO A 406 -7.73 -17.69 -10.16
C PRO A 406 -7.09 -16.31 -10.40
N LEU A 407 -6.86 -15.94 -11.65
CA LEU A 407 -6.38 -14.62 -12.07
C LEU A 407 -7.41 -13.51 -11.81
N GLY A 408 -8.70 -13.84 -11.69
CA GLY A 408 -9.80 -12.90 -11.50
C GLY A 408 -9.73 -12.15 -10.17
N ALA A 409 -9.22 -12.79 -9.12
CA ALA A 409 -9.00 -12.15 -7.82
C ALA A 409 -8.15 -10.86 -7.89
N ARG A 410 -7.29 -10.74 -8.92
CA ARG A 410 -6.46 -9.54 -9.15
C ARG A 410 -7.20 -8.38 -9.83
N TYR A 411 -8.34 -8.63 -10.44
CA TYR A 411 -9.09 -7.65 -11.24
C TYR A 411 -10.41 -7.24 -10.60
N PHE A 412 -11.03 -8.15 -9.87
CA PHE A 412 -12.32 -7.95 -9.23
C PHE A 412 -12.12 -8.00 -7.72
N ASP A 413 -12.68 -7.05 -7.04
CA ASP A 413 -12.77 -7.10 -5.60
C ASP A 413 -13.69 -8.26 -5.23
N HIS A 414 -13.18 -9.22 -4.50
CA HIS A 414 -14.01 -10.20 -3.83
C HIS A 414 -14.58 -9.53 -2.57
N GLN A 415 -15.42 -8.51 -2.78
CA GLN A 415 -16.30 -8.00 -1.73
C GLN A 415 -17.39 -9.04 -1.42
N GLY A 416 -16.96 -10.24 -0.96
CA GLY A 416 -17.78 -11.00 -0.06
C GLY A 416 -17.72 -10.31 1.31
N LEU A 417 -18.81 -10.31 2.06
CA LEU A 417 -18.81 -9.95 3.47
C LEU A 417 -17.61 -10.62 4.15
N ARG A 418 -16.68 -9.80 4.69
CA ARG A 418 -15.54 -10.31 5.44
C ARG A 418 -16.06 -10.81 6.76
N ARG A 419 -16.01 -12.10 6.97
CA ARG A 419 -16.39 -12.73 8.21
C ARG A 419 -15.24 -12.69 9.18
N VAL A 420 -15.44 -11.91 10.24
CA VAL A 420 -14.41 -11.57 11.23
C VAL A 420 -14.71 -12.28 12.53
N ALA A 421 -13.75 -12.99 13.08
CA ALA A 421 -13.76 -13.46 14.44
C ALA A 421 -12.75 -12.70 15.30
N VAL A 422 -13.11 -12.41 16.55
CA VAL A 422 -12.23 -11.73 17.51
C VAL A 422 -11.89 -12.71 18.62
N VAL A 423 -10.59 -12.91 18.87
CA VAL A 423 -10.05 -13.81 19.89
C VAL A 423 -9.61 -13.00 21.10
N GLY A 424 -10.27 -13.17 22.24
CA GLY A 424 -9.98 -12.42 23.45
C GLY A 424 -11.03 -12.57 24.52
N GLY A 425 -10.83 -11.93 25.68
CA GLY A 425 -11.81 -11.82 26.75
C GLY A 425 -12.96 -10.85 26.39
N PRO A 426 -14.06 -10.90 27.15
CA PRO A 426 -15.29 -10.16 26.82
C PRO A 426 -15.10 -8.65 26.66
N GLU A 427 -14.31 -8.02 27.51
CA GLU A 427 -14.05 -6.57 27.48
C GLU A 427 -13.29 -6.14 26.21
N GLU A 428 -12.22 -6.87 25.88
CA GLU A 428 -11.40 -6.59 24.71
C GLU A 428 -12.17 -6.90 23.41
N VAL A 429 -12.95 -7.96 23.39
CA VAL A 429 -13.83 -8.27 22.26
C VAL A 429 -14.78 -7.12 21.99
N GLU A 430 -15.43 -6.54 23.03
CA GLU A 430 -16.37 -5.43 22.86
C GLU A 430 -15.64 -4.15 22.36
N ARG A 431 -14.45 -3.87 22.90
CA ARG A 431 -13.58 -2.79 22.43
C ARG A 431 -13.25 -2.95 20.94
N VAL A 432 -12.75 -4.12 20.52
CA VAL A 432 -12.38 -4.42 19.14
C VAL A 432 -13.61 -4.42 18.23
N LEU A 433 -14.74 -4.91 18.72
CA LEU A 433 -16.02 -4.92 17.99
C LEU A 433 -16.48 -3.50 17.64
N SER A 434 -16.32 -2.56 18.57
CA SER A 434 -16.62 -1.15 18.32
C SER A 434 -15.78 -0.60 17.16
N MET A 435 -14.49 -0.97 17.11
CA MET A 435 -13.59 -0.59 16.02
C MET A 435 -13.96 -1.27 14.68
N VAL A 436 -14.28 -2.57 14.70
CA VAL A 436 -14.72 -3.32 13.50
C VAL A 436 -16.00 -2.74 12.90
N ARG A 437 -16.97 -2.34 13.73
CA ARG A 437 -18.21 -1.68 13.28
C ARG A 437 -17.95 -0.35 12.58
N MET A 438 -16.91 0.38 13.00
CA MET A 438 -16.51 1.63 12.35
C MET A 438 -15.79 1.42 11.02
N MET A 439 -15.29 0.21 10.74
CA MET A 439 -14.57 -0.12 9.51
C MET A 439 -15.42 -0.16 8.23
N GLY A 440 -16.76 -0.03 8.32
CA GLY A 440 -17.69 0.09 7.19
C GLY A 440 -18.45 -1.18 6.83
N GLU A 441 -19.37 -1.05 5.86
CA GLU A 441 -20.44 -2.01 5.50
C GLU A 441 -19.97 -3.41 5.03
N ASN A 442 -18.69 -3.65 4.83
CA ASN A 442 -18.17 -4.88 4.23
C ASN A 442 -17.60 -5.90 5.24
N SER A 443 -17.65 -5.61 6.54
CA SER A 443 -17.15 -6.52 7.59
C SER A 443 -18.33 -7.02 8.43
N GLU A 444 -18.55 -8.34 8.42
CA GLU A 444 -19.54 -9.02 9.24
C GLU A 444 -18.82 -9.62 10.46
N PHE A 445 -19.12 -9.12 11.64
CA PHE A 445 -18.69 -9.77 12.87
C PHE A 445 -19.42 -11.11 13.00
N THR A 446 -18.67 -12.20 12.94
CA THR A 446 -19.24 -13.56 13.00
C THR A 446 -19.36 -14.04 14.44
N GLY A 447 -18.38 -13.70 15.30
CA GLY A 447 -18.44 -14.06 16.71
C GLY A 447 -17.12 -13.89 17.47
N ALA A 448 -17.22 -14.01 18.77
CA ALA A 448 -16.10 -14.01 19.70
C ALA A 448 -15.56 -15.43 19.92
N VAL A 449 -14.25 -15.56 20.05
CA VAL A 449 -13.56 -16.80 20.37
C VAL A 449 -12.87 -16.62 21.72
N LEU A 450 -13.27 -17.38 22.73
CA LEU A 450 -12.76 -17.25 24.09
C LEU A 450 -11.37 -17.88 24.25
N THR A 451 -10.53 -17.24 25.06
CA THR A 451 -9.18 -17.69 25.38
C THR A 451 -9.12 -18.59 26.60
N SER A 452 -10.00 -18.36 27.59
CA SER A 452 -10.04 -19.10 28.85
C SER A 452 -11.35 -19.87 29.06
N PRO A 453 -11.29 -21.05 29.74
CA PRO A 453 -12.49 -21.76 30.21
C PRO A 453 -13.30 -21.00 31.25
N ALA A 454 -12.65 -20.06 31.95
CA ALA A 454 -13.28 -19.28 33.01
C ALA A 454 -14.07 -18.05 32.48
N ASP A 455 -13.92 -17.72 31.18
CA ASP A 455 -14.63 -16.60 30.59
C ASP A 455 -16.11 -16.94 30.43
N GLU A 456 -16.99 -16.09 30.94
CA GLU A 456 -18.44 -16.26 30.76
C GLU A 456 -18.82 -16.05 29.28
N PRO A 457 -19.52 -17.00 28.67
CA PRO A 457 -19.93 -16.91 27.28
C PRO A 457 -20.91 -15.77 27.06
N SER A 458 -20.56 -14.78 26.24
CA SER A 458 -21.50 -13.76 25.75
C SER A 458 -22.42 -14.34 24.65
N GLN A 459 -23.51 -13.65 24.32
CA GLN A 459 -24.45 -14.08 23.26
C GLN A 459 -23.78 -14.18 21.85
N ALA A 460 -22.62 -13.57 21.65
CA ALA A 460 -21.88 -13.56 20.38
C ALA A 460 -20.74 -14.59 20.33
N HIS A 461 -20.66 -15.49 21.29
CA HIS A 461 -19.58 -16.48 21.38
C HIS A 461 -19.83 -17.65 20.41
N ILE A 462 -18.77 -18.00 19.62
CA ILE A 462 -18.83 -19.07 18.61
C ILE A 462 -17.97 -20.29 18.96
N GLY A 463 -17.06 -20.19 19.93
CA GLY A 463 -16.19 -21.28 20.33
C GLY A 463 -14.97 -20.81 21.10
N ARG A 464 -13.98 -21.69 21.25
CA ARG A 464 -12.74 -21.48 22.00
C ARG A 464 -11.55 -21.46 21.06
N VAL A 465 -10.42 -20.92 21.52
CA VAL A 465 -9.23 -20.76 20.72
C VAL A 465 -8.64 -22.10 20.23
N ASP A 466 -8.74 -23.15 21.00
CA ASP A 466 -8.34 -24.52 20.63
C ASP A 466 -9.14 -25.09 19.46
N GLN A 467 -10.38 -24.62 19.26
CA GLN A 467 -11.29 -24.99 18.16
C GLN A 467 -11.14 -24.10 16.92
N LEU A 468 -10.22 -23.14 16.93
CA LEU A 468 -10.08 -22.12 15.88
C LEU A 468 -10.00 -22.68 14.44
N PRO A 469 -9.25 -23.80 14.16
CA PRO A 469 -9.24 -24.43 12.84
C PRO A 469 -10.63 -24.87 12.36
N ASP A 470 -11.44 -25.42 13.25
CA ASP A 470 -12.80 -25.91 12.94
C ASP A 470 -13.77 -24.73 12.77
N LEU A 471 -13.64 -23.70 13.62
CA LEU A 471 -14.43 -22.48 13.52
C LEU A 471 -14.18 -21.75 12.20
N ILE A 472 -12.92 -21.68 11.74
CA ILE A 472 -12.56 -21.09 10.42
C ILE A 472 -13.30 -21.82 9.30
N ARG A 473 -13.33 -23.14 9.32
CA ARG A 473 -14.04 -23.96 8.31
C ARG A 473 -15.56 -23.82 8.40
N LEU A 474 -16.11 -23.93 9.61
CA LEU A 474 -17.55 -23.93 9.84
C LEU A 474 -18.19 -22.58 9.48
N TYR A 475 -17.62 -21.51 9.97
CA TYR A 475 -18.13 -20.15 9.77
C TYR A 475 -17.56 -19.47 8.53
N ARG A 476 -16.62 -20.12 7.82
CA ARG A 476 -15.90 -19.57 6.64
C ARG A 476 -15.29 -18.22 6.98
N LEU A 477 -14.55 -18.14 8.07
CA LEU A 477 -13.90 -16.91 8.51
C LEU A 477 -12.86 -16.48 7.48
N ASN A 478 -12.82 -15.19 7.20
CA ASN A 478 -11.84 -14.58 6.30
C ASN A 478 -10.76 -13.84 7.09
N GLU A 479 -11.07 -13.47 8.33
CA GLU A 479 -10.22 -12.64 9.15
C GLU A 479 -10.33 -13.02 10.62
N VAL A 480 -9.19 -13.11 11.31
CA VAL A 480 -9.09 -13.36 12.76
C VAL A 480 -8.30 -12.24 13.40
N ILE A 481 -8.90 -11.60 14.42
CA ILE A 481 -8.27 -10.51 15.19
C ILE A 481 -7.94 -11.04 16.58
N PHE A 482 -6.67 -11.03 16.95
CA PHE A 482 -6.19 -11.39 18.28
C PHE A 482 -6.08 -10.15 19.17
N CYS A 483 -6.64 -10.20 20.38
CA CYS A 483 -6.50 -9.17 21.40
C CYS A 483 -5.21 -9.39 22.18
N ALA A 484 -4.20 -8.54 22.01
CA ALA A 484 -2.86 -8.72 22.61
C ALA A 484 -2.81 -8.52 24.13
N LYS A 485 -3.91 -8.05 24.73
CA LYS A 485 -4.09 -8.01 26.19
C LYS A 485 -4.32 -9.40 26.76
N ASP A 486 -5.13 -10.21 26.08
CA ASP A 486 -5.61 -11.50 26.58
C ASP A 486 -4.86 -12.69 25.98
N VAL A 487 -4.25 -12.51 24.80
CA VAL A 487 -3.50 -13.55 24.08
C VAL A 487 -2.04 -13.13 24.02
N PRO A 488 -1.12 -13.87 24.69
CA PRO A 488 0.32 -13.62 24.61
C PRO A 488 0.88 -13.71 23.17
N SER A 489 1.96 -13.00 22.91
CA SER A 489 2.55 -12.91 21.57
C SER A 489 3.08 -14.26 21.07
N ASP A 490 3.62 -15.09 21.95
CA ASP A 490 4.07 -16.47 21.63
C ASP A 490 2.91 -17.33 21.12
N GLN A 491 1.75 -17.26 21.79
CA GLN A 491 0.55 -17.99 21.39
C GLN A 491 -0.02 -17.46 20.07
N ILE A 492 -0.04 -16.13 19.87
CA ILE A 492 -0.48 -15.53 18.60
C ILE A 492 0.39 -16.07 17.45
N ILE A 493 1.73 -16.05 17.61
CA ILE A 493 2.66 -16.53 16.59
C ILE A 493 2.48 -18.03 16.35
N ASP A 494 2.24 -18.80 17.39
CA ASP A 494 1.99 -20.23 17.28
C ASP A 494 0.69 -20.54 16.51
N TRP A 495 -0.41 -19.85 16.84
CA TRP A 495 -1.65 -19.96 16.09
C TRP A 495 -1.50 -19.55 14.63
N MET A 496 -0.83 -18.45 14.33
CA MET A 496 -0.54 -18.04 12.95
C MET A 496 0.24 -19.13 12.20
N GLY A 497 1.18 -19.79 12.87
CA GLY A 497 1.93 -20.93 12.30
C GLY A 497 1.05 -22.15 12.01
N ARG A 498 0.19 -22.55 12.94
CA ARG A 498 -0.72 -23.71 12.79
C ARG A 498 -1.80 -23.49 11.72
N LEU A 499 -2.21 -22.24 11.54
CA LEU A 499 -3.31 -21.88 10.65
C LEU A 499 -2.83 -21.46 9.24
N GLN A 500 -1.55 -21.65 8.89
CA GLN A 500 -1.00 -21.28 7.56
C GLN A 500 -1.71 -21.93 6.37
N GLU A 501 -2.30 -23.11 6.56
CA GLU A 501 -3.05 -23.83 5.50
C GLU A 501 -4.39 -23.12 5.16
N PHE A 502 -4.88 -22.26 6.05
CA PHE A 502 -6.11 -21.50 5.86
C PHE A 502 -5.79 -20.15 5.24
N GLN A 503 -6.53 -19.76 4.21
CA GLN A 503 -6.40 -18.45 3.57
C GLN A 503 -7.13 -17.37 4.40
N VAL A 504 -6.70 -17.17 5.65
CA VAL A 504 -7.26 -16.21 6.59
C VAL A 504 -6.28 -15.07 6.81
N GLU A 505 -6.77 -13.85 6.89
CA GLU A 505 -5.97 -12.68 7.31
C GLU A 505 -5.93 -12.62 8.84
N TYR A 506 -4.74 -12.42 9.40
CA TYR A 506 -4.54 -12.24 10.84
C TYR A 506 -4.30 -10.79 11.14
N ARG A 507 -4.90 -10.33 12.23
CA ARG A 507 -4.66 -9.01 12.80
C ARG A 507 -4.47 -9.08 14.29
N ILE A 508 -3.80 -8.08 14.82
CA ILE A 508 -3.56 -7.92 16.25
C ILE A 508 -4.12 -6.58 16.68
N ALA A 509 -4.94 -6.60 17.73
CA ALA A 509 -5.39 -5.41 18.43
C ALA A 509 -4.50 -5.22 19.66
N PRO A 510 -3.59 -4.21 19.66
CA PRO A 510 -2.73 -3.94 20.80
C PRO A 510 -3.55 -3.52 22.02
N GLU A 511 -3.00 -3.71 23.20
CA GLU A 511 -3.59 -3.33 24.48
C GLU A 511 -3.85 -1.83 24.53
N ASP A 512 -5.05 -1.41 24.94
CA ASP A 512 -5.48 -0.01 25.06
C ASP A 512 -5.31 0.84 23.81
N SER A 513 -5.02 0.22 22.67
CA SER A 513 -4.85 0.92 21.38
C SER A 513 -6.19 1.10 20.67
N ARG A 514 -6.28 2.18 19.90
CA ARG A 514 -7.39 2.42 18.97
C ARG A 514 -7.09 1.94 17.55
N SER A 515 -6.12 1.05 17.40
CA SER A 515 -5.70 0.50 16.12
C SER A 515 -5.79 -1.02 16.09
N VAL A 516 -6.01 -1.57 14.89
CA VAL A 516 -5.93 -3.01 14.63
C VAL A 516 -4.94 -3.21 13.48
N ILE A 517 -3.85 -3.93 13.73
CA ILE A 517 -2.68 -4.02 12.88
C ILE A 517 -2.66 -5.37 12.17
N GLY A 518 -2.50 -5.36 10.85
CA GLY A 518 -2.36 -6.55 10.01
C GLY A 518 -1.27 -6.40 8.96
N SER A 519 -0.94 -7.46 8.26
CA SER A 519 0.19 -7.53 7.31
C SER A 519 0.08 -6.60 6.08
N ASN A 520 -1.08 -6.03 5.79
CA ASN A 520 -1.29 -5.17 4.61
C ASN A 520 -2.17 -3.95 4.89
N SER A 521 -2.56 -3.73 6.14
CA SER A 521 -3.52 -2.67 6.48
C SER A 521 -3.49 -2.36 7.97
N ILE A 522 -3.41 -1.08 8.28
CA ILE A 522 -3.67 -0.54 9.61
C ILE A 522 -5.10 -0.02 9.59
N PHE A 523 -5.90 -0.39 10.60
CA PHE A 523 -7.14 0.30 10.91
C PHE A 523 -6.98 0.98 12.26
N SER A 524 -7.02 2.30 12.26
CA SER A 524 -7.00 3.12 13.46
C SER A 524 -8.28 3.92 13.52
N THR A 525 -8.90 3.98 14.69
CA THR A 525 -10.00 4.91 14.92
C THR A 525 -9.53 6.37 14.86
N ALA A 526 -8.23 6.60 15.05
CA ALA A 526 -7.59 7.90 14.82
C ALA A 526 -7.51 8.27 13.33
N ASP A 527 -7.57 7.29 12.41
CA ASP A 527 -7.69 7.58 10.97
C ASP A 527 -9.00 8.29 10.61
N PHE A 528 -10.00 8.27 11.50
CA PHE A 528 -11.16 9.14 11.41
C PHE A 528 -10.87 10.59 11.82
N TYR A 529 -9.78 10.82 12.58
CA TYR A 529 -9.43 12.16 13.09
C TYR A 529 -8.10 12.71 12.57
N THR A 530 -7.17 11.90 12.07
CA THR A 530 -5.78 12.37 11.85
C THR A 530 -5.21 12.21 10.44
N ILE A 531 -5.71 11.36 9.55
CA ILE A 531 -5.40 11.43 8.11
C ILE A 531 -6.58 10.85 7.34
N PRO A 532 -7.55 11.65 6.92
CA PRO A 532 -8.46 11.23 5.89
C PRO A 532 -7.60 10.89 4.67
N VAL A 533 -7.81 9.73 4.06
CA VAL A 533 -7.37 9.51 2.67
C VAL A 533 -8.07 10.60 1.87
N GLN A 534 -7.40 11.74 1.72
CA GLN A 534 -7.93 12.93 1.09
C GLN A 534 -8.13 12.56 -0.36
N THR A 535 -9.34 12.12 -0.68
CA THR A 535 -9.67 11.57 -1.99
C THR A 535 -9.43 12.61 -3.09
N ILE A 536 -9.55 13.89 -2.75
CA ILE A 536 -9.33 14.99 -3.68
C ILE A 536 -7.88 15.07 -4.20
N VAL A 537 -6.87 14.78 -3.38
CA VAL A 537 -5.44 14.86 -3.75
C VAL A 537 -5.01 13.69 -4.66
N GLN A 538 -5.82 12.66 -4.81
CA GLN A 538 -5.56 11.59 -5.76
C GLN A 538 -5.46 12.16 -7.17
N LYS A 539 -4.37 11.84 -7.89
CA LYS A 539 -4.09 12.35 -9.26
C LYS A 539 -5.29 12.25 -10.21
N GLN A 540 -6.14 11.26 -9.99
CA GLN A 540 -7.32 11.04 -10.80
C GLN A 540 -8.43 12.02 -10.47
N ASN A 541 -8.69 12.29 -9.19
CA ASN A 541 -9.70 13.25 -8.77
C ASN A 541 -9.30 14.67 -9.16
N LEU A 542 -8.02 15.02 -9.04
CA LEU A 542 -7.49 16.30 -9.55
C LEU A 542 -7.67 16.44 -11.08
N ARG A 543 -7.47 15.36 -11.85
CA ARG A 543 -7.72 15.38 -13.31
C ARG A 543 -9.21 15.51 -13.63
N SER A 544 -10.05 14.74 -12.95
CA SER A 544 -11.51 14.78 -13.14
C SER A 544 -12.09 16.15 -12.74
N LYS A 545 -11.59 16.73 -11.65
CA LYS A 545 -11.91 18.08 -11.19
C LYS A 545 -11.52 19.11 -12.26
N ARG A 546 -10.29 19.02 -12.77
CA ARG A 546 -9.82 19.93 -13.82
C ARG A 546 -10.64 19.81 -15.11
N LEU A 547 -11.01 18.60 -15.49
CA LEU A 547 -11.88 18.37 -16.65
C LEU A 547 -13.25 19.01 -16.44
N LEU A 548 -13.85 18.83 -15.25
CA LEU A 548 -15.11 19.47 -14.88
C LEU A 548 -15.00 21.01 -14.95
N ASP A 549 -13.95 21.57 -14.35
CA ASP A 549 -13.69 23.02 -14.37
C ASP A 549 -13.68 23.57 -15.79
N VAL A 550 -13.00 22.91 -16.71
CA VAL A 550 -12.90 23.33 -18.12
C VAL A 550 -14.25 23.19 -18.84
N ILE A 551 -14.94 22.05 -18.65
CA ILE A 551 -16.24 21.80 -19.28
C ILE A 551 -17.26 22.84 -18.81
N VAL A 552 -17.36 23.10 -17.52
CA VAL A 552 -18.28 24.09 -16.95
C VAL A 552 -17.92 25.50 -17.45
N ALA A 553 -16.63 25.86 -17.47
CA ALA A 553 -16.20 27.16 -17.97
C ALA A 553 -16.54 27.37 -19.45
N LEU A 554 -16.39 26.32 -20.29
CA LEU A 554 -16.79 26.40 -21.71
C LEU A 554 -18.30 26.49 -21.88
N LEU A 555 -19.08 25.79 -21.08
CA LEU A 555 -20.55 25.89 -21.10
C LEU A 555 -21.02 27.31 -20.67
N LEU A 556 -20.47 27.81 -19.57
CA LEU A 556 -20.76 29.16 -19.09
C LEU A 556 -20.33 30.25 -20.11
N LEU A 557 -19.23 30.04 -20.83
CA LEU A 557 -18.80 30.93 -21.91
C LEU A 557 -19.75 30.87 -23.10
N LEU A 558 -20.24 29.67 -23.46
CA LEU A 558 -21.19 29.50 -24.57
C LEU A 558 -22.53 30.16 -24.29
N PHE A 559 -23.01 30.09 -23.04
CA PHE A 559 -24.28 30.63 -22.61
C PHE A 559 -24.14 31.94 -21.81
N VAL A 560 -22.99 32.62 -21.86
CA VAL A 560 -22.67 33.81 -21.06
C VAL A 560 -23.73 34.93 -21.23
N TRP A 561 -24.31 35.05 -22.41
CA TRP A 561 -25.35 36.02 -22.70
C TRP A 561 -26.66 35.80 -21.91
N ALA A 562 -26.94 34.55 -21.51
CA ALA A 562 -28.08 34.20 -20.68
C ALA A 562 -27.69 34.14 -19.19
N ASP A 563 -26.52 33.51 -18.89
CA ASP A 563 -26.06 33.25 -17.52
C ASP A 563 -25.74 34.52 -16.74
N ILE A 564 -25.30 35.58 -17.44
CA ILE A 564 -24.91 36.88 -16.85
C ILE A 564 -26.06 37.56 -16.08
N TRP A 565 -27.31 37.24 -16.41
CA TRP A 565 -28.48 37.79 -15.75
C TRP A 565 -28.76 37.18 -14.38
N PHE A 566 -28.24 36.00 -14.11
CA PHE A 566 -28.44 35.25 -12.88
C PHE A 566 -27.30 35.41 -11.87
N VAL A 567 -26.20 36.08 -12.27
CA VAL A 567 -25.01 36.28 -11.43
C VAL A 567 -25.00 37.72 -10.87
N LYS A 568 -24.66 37.84 -9.57
CA LYS A 568 -24.63 39.14 -8.87
C LYS A 568 -23.55 40.07 -9.38
N ASP A 569 -22.32 39.60 -9.57
CA ASP A 569 -21.21 40.39 -10.13
C ASP A 569 -20.88 39.91 -11.56
N LYS A 570 -21.24 40.72 -12.52
CA LYS A 570 -21.11 40.44 -13.95
C LYS A 570 -19.65 40.49 -14.42
N GLN A 571 -18.86 41.44 -13.91
CA GLN A 571 -17.45 41.61 -14.31
C GLN A 571 -16.60 40.51 -13.73
N GLY A 572 -16.79 40.22 -12.44
CA GLY A 572 -16.13 39.10 -11.77
C GLY A 572 -16.45 37.74 -12.43
N PHE A 573 -17.70 37.54 -12.88
CA PHE A 573 -18.10 36.31 -13.56
C PHE A 573 -17.30 36.06 -14.85
N ILE A 574 -17.18 37.03 -15.72
CA ILE A 574 -16.39 36.91 -16.96
C ILE A 574 -14.92 36.66 -16.62
N LYS A 575 -14.35 37.40 -15.67
CA LYS A 575 -12.96 37.22 -15.21
C LYS A 575 -12.71 35.82 -14.64
N ASN A 576 -13.67 35.33 -13.85
CA ASN A 576 -13.55 33.97 -13.23
C ASN A 576 -13.61 32.86 -14.29
N ILE A 577 -14.42 32.96 -15.35
CA ILE A 577 -14.41 32.03 -16.47
C ILE A 577 -12.99 31.90 -17.05
N PHE A 578 -12.33 33.03 -17.37
CA PHE A 578 -10.98 33.02 -17.93
C PHE A 578 -9.90 32.56 -16.93
N THR A 579 -10.04 32.90 -15.64
CA THR A 579 -9.07 32.43 -14.61
C THR A 579 -9.18 30.94 -14.35
N VAL A 580 -10.39 30.39 -14.43
CA VAL A 580 -10.61 28.92 -14.34
C VAL A 580 -10.09 28.23 -15.62
N LEU A 581 -10.38 28.76 -16.81
CA LEU A 581 -9.85 28.21 -18.07
C LEU A 581 -8.31 28.22 -18.11
N SER A 582 -7.69 29.32 -17.66
CA SER A 582 -6.22 29.40 -17.57
C SER A 582 -5.62 28.48 -16.47
N GLY A 583 -6.46 27.94 -15.60
CA GLY A 583 -6.04 27.03 -14.52
C GLY A 583 -5.45 27.71 -13.29
N LYS A 584 -5.66 29.03 -13.12
CA LYS A 584 -5.26 29.76 -11.92
C LYS A 584 -6.22 29.51 -10.75
N LYS A 585 -7.52 29.34 -11.03
CA LYS A 585 -8.57 29.01 -10.06
C LYS A 585 -9.32 27.72 -10.46
N SER A 586 -10.12 27.19 -9.54
CA SER A 586 -11.11 26.13 -9.73
C SER A 586 -12.50 26.71 -9.43
N TRP A 587 -13.58 26.12 -9.98
CA TRP A 587 -14.94 26.59 -9.64
C TRP A 587 -15.27 26.35 -8.18
N VAL A 588 -14.81 25.24 -7.58
CA VAL A 588 -14.98 24.95 -6.16
C VAL A 588 -13.62 24.68 -5.54
N GLY A 589 -13.32 25.23 -4.38
CA GLY A 589 -12.03 25.03 -3.68
C GLY A 589 -12.11 25.43 -2.22
N CYS A 590 -11.01 25.25 -1.47
CA CYS A 590 -10.89 25.69 -0.10
C CYS A 590 -10.46 27.16 -0.02
N HIS A 591 -10.66 27.79 1.14
CA HIS A 591 -10.23 29.15 1.41
C HIS A 591 -8.71 29.30 1.36
N ALA A 592 -8.24 30.49 0.98
CA ALA A 592 -6.83 30.84 1.08
C ALA A 592 -6.45 30.93 2.57
N GLY A 593 -5.48 30.12 3.01
CA GLY A 593 -5.08 30.07 4.43
C GLY A 593 -5.72 28.94 5.25
N SER A 594 -6.47 28.04 4.63
CA SER A 594 -7.00 26.84 5.30
C SER A 594 -5.90 26.06 6.01
N ARG A 595 -6.14 25.62 7.24
CA ARG A 595 -5.23 24.77 8.02
C ARG A 595 -5.15 23.34 7.50
N ASN A 596 -6.04 22.95 6.57
CA ASN A 596 -6.06 21.61 6.00
C ASN A 596 -4.86 21.41 5.04
N PRO A 597 -3.95 20.43 5.27
CA PRO A 597 -2.79 20.19 4.39
C PRO A 597 -3.16 19.85 2.94
N ALA A 598 -4.38 19.34 2.68
CA ALA A 598 -4.85 19.09 1.32
C ALA A 598 -5.23 20.37 0.60
N ALA A 599 -5.73 21.36 1.32
CA ALA A 599 -6.10 22.66 0.74
C ALA A 599 -4.87 23.32 0.08
N ALA A 600 -3.69 23.19 0.69
CA ALA A 600 -2.42 23.72 0.14
C ALA A 600 -2.04 23.13 -1.23
N ARG A 601 -2.58 21.98 -1.61
CA ARG A 601 -2.36 21.33 -2.92
C ARG A 601 -3.46 21.60 -3.95
N LEU A 602 -4.52 22.30 -3.55
CA LEU A 602 -5.62 22.66 -4.41
C LEU A 602 -5.43 24.08 -4.93
N LYS A 603 -6.08 24.38 -6.05
CA LYS A 603 -6.20 25.74 -6.54
C LYS A 603 -7.28 26.48 -5.75
N PRO A 604 -7.15 27.79 -5.54
CA PRO A 604 -8.18 28.59 -4.88
C PRO A 604 -9.52 28.41 -5.61
N GLY A 605 -10.61 28.31 -4.85
CA GLY A 605 -11.98 28.23 -5.38
C GLY A 605 -12.54 29.57 -5.75
N VAL A 606 -13.46 29.62 -6.72
CA VAL A 606 -14.40 30.74 -6.91
C VAL A 606 -15.54 30.60 -5.91
N LEU A 607 -15.96 29.38 -5.66
CA LEU A 607 -16.93 28.99 -4.64
C LEU A 607 -16.23 28.09 -3.61
N HIS A 608 -16.79 28.06 -2.42
CA HIS A 608 -16.31 27.23 -1.31
C HIS A 608 -17.32 26.13 -0.94
N PRO A 609 -16.94 25.07 -0.22
CA PRO A 609 -17.83 23.95 0.12
C PRO A 609 -19.11 24.37 0.83
N GLU A 610 -19.07 25.42 1.66
CA GLU A 610 -20.23 25.98 2.37
C GLU A 610 -21.25 26.67 1.43
N ASP A 611 -20.85 27.10 0.23
CA ASP A 611 -21.77 27.65 -0.76
C ASP A 611 -22.81 26.63 -1.25
N ALA A 612 -22.59 25.33 -0.96
CA ALA A 612 -23.61 24.31 -1.15
C ALA A 612 -24.79 24.42 -0.15
N PHE A 613 -24.65 25.23 0.91
CA PHE A 613 -25.63 25.38 1.98
C PHE A 613 -25.93 26.85 2.26
N PRO A 614 -26.56 27.59 1.31
CA PRO A 614 -26.74 29.02 1.39
C PRO A 614 -27.66 29.49 2.54
N GLU A 615 -28.36 28.59 3.18
CA GLU A 615 -29.27 28.89 4.30
C GLU A 615 -28.58 28.76 5.68
N CYS A 616 -27.33 28.25 5.75
CA CYS A 616 -26.61 28.04 6.99
C CYS A 616 -25.58 29.14 7.24
N THR A 617 -25.47 29.57 8.51
CA THR A 617 -24.36 30.40 8.99
C THR A 617 -23.32 29.49 9.63
N PHE A 618 -22.12 29.52 9.10
CA PHE A 618 -21.02 28.67 9.58
C PHE A 618 -20.13 29.44 10.57
N SER A 619 -19.81 28.82 11.71
CA SER A 619 -18.71 29.27 12.57
C SER A 619 -17.36 28.84 11.96
N ASP A 620 -16.25 29.43 12.42
CA ASP A 620 -14.91 29.09 11.92
C ASP A 620 -14.60 27.58 12.03
N ASP A 621 -14.98 26.94 13.14
CA ASP A 621 -14.81 25.50 13.32
C ASP A 621 -15.65 24.66 12.33
N MET A 622 -16.85 25.13 11.99
CA MET A 622 -17.70 24.46 10.99
C MET A 622 -17.19 24.66 9.57
N LEU A 623 -16.55 25.78 9.25
CA LEU A 623 -15.89 26.01 7.97
C LEU A 623 -14.73 25.04 7.79
N GLU A 624 -13.87 24.89 8.80
CA GLU A 624 -12.77 23.94 8.78
C GLU A 624 -13.26 22.48 8.64
N LEU A 625 -14.35 22.14 9.31
CA LEU A 625 -15.01 20.84 9.18
C LEU A 625 -15.55 20.62 7.75
N ALA A 626 -16.22 21.62 7.17
CA ALA A 626 -16.78 21.55 5.81
C ALA A 626 -15.68 21.35 4.77
N GLU A 627 -14.56 22.06 4.87
CA GLU A 627 -13.39 21.86 4.01
C GLU A 627 -12.74 20.48 4.19
N THR A 628 -12.67 19.99 5.43
CA THR A 628 -12.14 18.66 5.73
C THR A 628 -13.03 17.58 5.11
N LEU A 629 -14.33 17.68 5.26
CA LEU A 629 -15.29 16.76 4.65
C LEU A 629 -15.24 16.81 3.11
N TYR A 630 -15.14 18.01 2.54
CA TYR A 630 -15.02 18.21 1.10
C TYR A 630 -13.75 17.53 0.54
N THR A 631 -12.60 17.73 1.19
CA THR A 631 -11.33 17.13 0.75
C THR A 631 -11.30 15.61 0.94
N ARG A 632 -11.97 15.10 1.97
CA ARG A 632 -12.08 13.68 2.28
C ARG A 632 -13.02 12.94 1.32
N ASP A 633 -14.24 13.43 1.18
CA ASP A 633 -15.34 12.74 0.49
C ASP A 633 -15.58 13.28 -0.94
N TYR A 634 -14.54 13.86 -1.53
CA TYR A 634 -14.62 14.52 -2.83
C TYR A 634 -15.29 13.66 -3.91
N SER A 635 -16.25 14.25 -4.57
CA SER A 635 -16.88 13.71 -5.78
C SER A 635 -17.25 14.83 -6.75
N ILE A 636 -17.24 14.53 -8.07
CA ILE A 636 -17.70 15.46 -9.11
C ILE A 636 -19.13 15.95 -8.85
N ARG A 637 -19.99 15.11 -8.25
CA ARG A 637 -21.36 15.48 -7.90
C ARG A 637 -21.40 16.58 -6.85
N LEU A 638 -20.44 16.59 -5.92
CA LEU A 638 -20.36 17.61 -4.88
C LEU A 638 -20.01 18.98 -5.52
N ASP A 639 -19.01 19.01 -6.40
CA ASP A 639 -18.67 20.22 -7.16
C ASP A 639 -19.86 20.72 -7.98
N MET A 640 -20.54 19.84 -8.72
CA MET A 640 -21.72 20.23 -9.50
C MET A 640 -22.85 20.78 -8.62
N ALA A 641 -23.10 20.18 -7.47
CA ALA A 641 -24.11 20.65 -6.53
C ALA A 641 -23.76 22.04 -5.96
N THR A 642 -22.47 22.24 -5.60
CA THR A 642 -21.97 23.53 -5.10
C THR A 642 -22.08 24.62 -6.18
N ILE A 643 -21.67 24.32 -7.42
CA ILE A 643 -21.79 25.26 -8.57
C ILE A 643 -23.28 25.61 -8.83
N TRP A 644 -24.16 24.61 -8.80
CA TRP A 644 -25.59 24.84 -9.03
C TRP A 644 -26.23 25.72 -7.95
N LYS A 645 -25.98 25.41 -6.67
CA LYS A 645 -26.53 26.16 -5.55
C LYS A 645 -25.88 27.53 -5.36
N GLY A 646 -24.57 27.65 -5.63
CA GLY A 646 -23.79 28.88 -5.59
C GLY A 646 -23.80 29.68 -6.88
N PHE A 647 -24.66 29.36 -7.87
CA PHE A 647 -24.61 29.93 -9.22
C PHE A 647 -24.59 31.46 -9.22
N SER A 648 -25.43 32.10 -8.40
CA SER A 648 -25.50 33.57 -8.28
C SER A 648 -24.19 34.20 -7.77
N ARG A 649 -23.30 33.42 -7.15
CA ARG A 649 -22.03 33.86 -6.57
C ARG A 649 -20.81 33.54 -7.45
N LEU A 650 -21.00 33.01 -8.66
CA LEU A 650 -19.89 32.68 -9.57
C LEU A 650 -19.07 33.91 -10.02
N GLY A 651 -19.55 35.08 -9.74
CA GLY A 651 -18.84 36.35 -9.99
C GLY A 651 -18.01 36.85 -8.79
N GLN A 652 -18.02 36.19 -7.65
CA GLN A 652 -17.28 36.65 -6.46
C GLN A 652 -15.81 36.82 -6.79
N MET A 653 -15.24 37.94 -6.37
CA MET A 653 -13.79 38.18 -6.35
C MET A 653 -13.32 38.05 -4.90
N ASP A 654 -12.22 37.31 -4.66
CA ASP A 654 -11.60 37.30 -3.36
C ASP A 654 -11.16 38.74 -3.02
N ASN A 655 -11.59 39.26 -1.88
CA ASN A 655 -11.12 40.53 -1.32
C ASN A 655 -9.70 40.34 -0.76
#